data_9a5be104da8b660be251017b9f112809
#
_entry.id   9a5be104da8b660be251017b9f112809
#
_cell.length_a   1.000
_cell.length_b   1.000
_cell.length_c   1.000
_cell.angle_alpha   90.00
_cell.angle_beta   90.00
_cell.angle_gamma   90.00
#
_symmetry.space_group_name_H-M   'P 1'
#
loop_
_entity.id
_entity.type
_entity.pdbx_description
1 polymer ?
#
loop_
_entity_poly.entity_id
_entity_poly.type
_entity_poly.pdbx_seq_one_letter_code
_entity_poly.pdbx_strand_id
1 'polypeptide(L)'
;MSLAEKIFGTFSDRELKKINPITKKVLALEPKYQALSDADLQAQTPALKARLAGGETLDDILPDAFAVCREAAWRVLGMKHFPVQVTGGIALHRGAIAEMQTGEGKTLVATLPAYLNALTGEGVHIVTVNDYLAKRDSEWMGKLYRWLGLSVGLIVQGIDGDSRRRAYNADITYGTNNEFGFDYLRDNMVTYKDNMVQRGHTYAIVDEVDSILIDEARTPLIISGRGEDSSSLYTQVDRFVRTLRKSVVVELEDKVETDEQTDGDYVVDEKHKTCTLTARGIKKAEEYFKIENLAAAENMTLAHHIDQAIKAYGVMKKDIDYVVKNGEVIIVDEFTGRLMIGRRYNEGLHQAIEAKEGVKIAAESKTLATITFQNYFRMYKKLAGMTGTAKTEATEFTEIYGLNIVTVPTNRPNIRKDYPDAVYKTVNGKYRAVIEQVMECHKNGQPVLVGTVSVEKSEMLAKMLQKHTRDFNVLNAKNHEREAEIVAQAGKKGAITIATNMAGRGTDIMLGGNAEFMAKAQMRKEHVCENLLNPEKPEDADPNAVELLLTEADGHGDTTDENILAARRRFEELYAQYKPAIEAEADEVRKAGGLFIIGTERHESRRIDNQLRGRAGRQGDPGASRFYLSLEDDLMRLFGGDRVSSLMDTLKLDEDTPIENRMITSTLESAQKKLEGRNFEIRKNVLKYDDVMNQQREIIYGQRRKVLDGEDISTEMHNMLRENIDSSCKQFLAGDVKDEWDFGALRRHYQGWLTTDADFHYTVADYDSLSVQGIADLLYDRGMDILNDKEQRYGSQLMRELERICLLKCVDRQWMDHIDNMDQLRQGIALRGYGQKDPVVEYRIEGFDMFDQMVDSIRESSIKMLLTIEVRGAGTAAPKREQVAKPTGEGFVPGNGAPGAKGAPKGQPIRVIKIGRNDPCPCGSGLKWKKCTCAQYHPNGSDGGEQ
;
A
#
# COMPACT_ATOMS: atom_id res chain seq x y z
N MET A 1 16.71 -6.84 -30.32
CA MET A 1 15.58 -7.05 -31.26
C MET A 1 15.78 -8.36 -31.99
N SER A 2 14.80 -9.26 -31.90
CA SER A 2 14.78 -10.50 -32.67
C SER A 2 14.65 -10.23 -34.17
N LEU A 3 15.00 -11.19 -35.03
CA LEU A 3 14.85 -11.03 -36.49
C LEU A 3 13.37 -10.78 -36.87
N ALA A 4 12.44 -11.39 -36.14
CA ALA A 4 11.02 -11.19 -36.29
C ALA A 4 10.58 -9.75 -35.95
N GLU A 5 11.12 -9.14 -34.88
CA GLU A 5 10.86 -7.75 -34.53
C GLU A 5 11.38 -6.75 -35.54
N LYS A 6 12.49 -7.07 -36.22
CA LYS A 6 13.03 -6.23 -37.31
C LYS A 6 12.13 -6.23 -38.55
N ILE A 7 11.43 -7.34 -38.82
CA ILE A 7 10.58 -7.50 -40.01
C ILE A 7 9.14 -7.05 -39.73
N PHE A 8 8.57 -7.41 -38.59
CA PHE A 8 7.14 -7.18 -38.29
C PHE A 8 6.90 -6.01 -37.34
N GLY A 9 7.95 -5.33 -36.85
CA GLY A 9 7.88 -4.31 -35.82
C GLY A 9 7.62 -4.90 -34.42
N THR A 10 7.81 -4.10 -33.40
CA THR A 10 7.49 -4.45 -32.00
C THR A 10 5.98 -4.50 -31.80
N PHE A 11 5.54 -5.05 -30.65
CA PHE A 11 4.13 -4.95 -30.23
C PHE A 11 3.65 -3.48 -30.21
N SER A 12 4.44 -2.58 -29.65
CA SER A 12 4.19 -1.14 -29.62
C SER A 12 3.96 -0.54 -31.00
N ASP A 13 4.81 -0.88 -31.99
CA ASP A 13 4.69 -0.37 -33.36
C ASP A 13 3.37 -0.78 -34.03
N ARG A 14 2.94 -2.02 -33.76
CA ARG A 14 1.68 -2.56 -34.30
C ARG A 14 0.47 -1.88 -33.66
N GLU A 15 0.49 -1.67 -32.33
CA GLU A 15 -0.59 -0.97 -31.64
C GLU A 15 -0.65 0.51 -32.03
N LEU A 16 0.47 1.20 -32.16
CA LEU A 16 0.53 2.57 -32.63
C LEU A 16 -0.06 2.73 -34.05
N LYS A 17 0.15 1.73 -34.94
CA LYS A 17 -0.49 1.73 -36.26
C LYS A 17 -2.01 1.67 -36.18
N LYS A 18 -2.59 1.00 -35.16
CA LYS A 18 -4.05 0.95 -34.95
C LYS A 18 -4.57 2.21 -34.24
N ILE A 19 -3.76 2.81 -33.37
CA ILE A 19 -4.13 4.00 -32.59
C ILE A 19 -4.06 5.28 -33.42
N ASN A 20 -3.03 5.43 -34.25
CA ASN A 20 -2.79 6.66 -35.04
C ASN A 20 -3.98 7.12 -35.92
N PRO A 21 -4.75 6.24 -36.59
CA PRO A 21 -5.94 6.67 -37.31
C PRO A 21 -7.00 7.27 -36.39
N ILE A 22 -7.17 6.76 -35.18
CA ILE A 22 -8.13 7.27 -34.22
C ILE A 22 -7.65 8.63 -33.70
N THR A 23 -6.36 8.76 -33.36
CA THR A 23 -5.74 10.04 -33.00
C THR A 23 -6.00 11.11 -34.08
N LYS A 24 -5.82 10.78 -35.37
CA LYS A 24 -6.12 11.69 -36.47
C LYS A 24 -7.60 12.09 -36.54
N LYS A 25 -8.54 11.17 -36.27
CA LYS A 25 -9.96 11.48 -36.17
C LYS A 25 -10.25 12.46 -35.03
N VAL A 26 -9.69 12.25 -33.84
CA VAL A 26 -9.84 13.17 -32.69
C VAL A 26 -9.36 14.57 -33.07
N LEU A 27 -8.17 14.68 -33.65
CA LEU A 27 -7.61 15.99 -34.05
C LEU A 27 -8.43 16.66 -35.17
N ALA A 28 -8.99 15.91 -36.10
CA ALA A 28 -9.84 16.44 -37.16
C ALA A 28 -11.16 17.04 -36.64
N LEU A 29 -11.64 16.64 -35.47
CA LEU A 29 -12.83 17.18 -34.81
C LEU A 29 -12.57 18.51 -34.07
N GLU A 30 -11.31 18.95 -33.93
CA GLU A 30 -10.96 20.20 -33.24
C GLU A 30 -11.77 21.42 -33.70
N PRO A 31 -11.89 21.74 -35.03
CA PRO A 31 -12.65 22.92 -35.45
C PRO A 31 -14.12 22.86 -35.05
N LYS A 32 -14.71 21.66 -35.02
CA LYS A 32 -16.13 21.45 -34.63
C LYS A 32 -16.37 21.90 -33.20
N TYR A 33 -15.52 21.42 -32.26
CA TYR A 33 -15.70 21.69 -30.85
C TYR A 33 -15.17 23.06 -30.42
N GLN A 34 -14.15 23.58 -31.10
CA GLN A 34 -13.65 24.94 -30.89
C GLN A 34 -14.69 26.01 -31.19
N ALA A 35 -15.59 25.77 -32.18
CA ALA A 35 -16.65 26.68 -32.57
C ALA A 35 -17.82 26.73 -31.57
N LEU A 36 -17.93 25.79 -30.63
CA LEU A 36 -19.02 25.73 -29.66
C LEU A 36 -18.85 26.77 -28.57
N SER A 37 -19.97 27.28 -28.04
CA SER A 37 -19.96 28.03 -26.78
C SER A 37 -19.64 27.13 -25.62
N ASP A 38 -19.28 27.69 -24.45
CA ASP A 38 -19.01 26.91 -23.23
C ASP A 38 -20.22 26.07 -22.82
N ALA A 39 -21.43 26.64 -22.88
CA ALA A 39 -22.67 25.91 -22.56
C ALA A 39 -22.92 24.75 -23.53
N ASP A 40 -22.67 24.95 -24.86
CA ASP A 40 -22.84 23.89 -25.85
C ASP A 40 -21.76 22.80 -25.73
N LEU A 41 -20.55 23.15 -25.30
CA LEU A 41 -19.49 22.20 -25.07
C LEU A 41 -19.76 21.35 -23.82
N GLN A 42 -20.25 21.96 -22.73
CA GLN A 42 -20.70 21.25 -21.54
C GLN A 42 -21.90 20.32 -21.82
N ALA A 43 -22.84 20.76 -22.70
CA ALA A 43 -23.98 19.95 -23.14
C ALA A 43 -23.58 18.68 -23.92
N GLN A 44 -22.30 18.55 -24.36
CA GLN A 44 -21.83 17.32 -25.00
C GLN A 44 -21.77 16.16 -24.04
N THR A 45 -21.50 16.38 -22.74
CA THR A 45 -21.43 15.29 -21.73
C THR A 45 -22.77 14.53 -21.62
N PRO A 46 -23.91 15.18 -21.36
CA PRO A 46 -25.20 14.47 -21.38
C PRO A 46 -25.56 13.90 -22.77
N ALA A 47 -25.16 14.54 -23.87
CA ALA A 47 -25.38 14.01 -25.20
C ALA A 47 -24.60 12.71 -25.45
N LEU A 48 -23.35 12.62 -25.03
CA LEU A 48 -22.54 11.42 -25.14
C LEU A 48 -23.06 10.30 -24.21
N LYS A 49 -23.53 10.63 -22.98
CA LYS A 49 -24.21 9.66 -22.10
C LYS A 49 -25.50 9.11 -22.76
N ALA A 50 -26.26 9.94 -23.45
CA ALA A 50 -27.44 9.52 -24.19
C ALA A 50 -27.12 8.58 -25.36
N ARG A 51 -26.01 8.82 -26.09
CA ARG A 51 -25.54 7.91 -27.15
C ARG A 51 -25.16 6.53 -26.61
N LEU A 52 -24.48 6.48 -25.47
CA LEU A 52 -24.17 5.22 -24.77
C LEU A 52 -25.45 4.48 -24.36
N ALA A 53 -26.43 5.21 -23.78
CA ALA A 53 -27.74 4.63 -23.43
C ALA A 53 -28.51 4.17 -24.66
N GLY A 54 -28.26 4.75 -25.82
CA GLY A 54 -28.79 4.34 -27.13
C GLY A 54 -28.12 3.10 -27.74
N GLY A 55 -27.08 2.53 -27.09
CA GLY A 55 -26.41 1.30 -27.50
C GLY A 55 -25.10 1.51 -28.29
N GLU A 56 -24.60 2.73 -28.45
CA GLU A 56 -23.24 2.96 -28.95
C GLU A 56 -22.19 2.50 -27.90
N THR A 57 -21.05 2.04 -28.39
CA THR A 57 -19.94 1.62 -27.50
C THR A 57 -19.05 2.80 -27.12
N LEU A 58 -18.21 2.61 -26.07
CA LEU A 58 -17.20 3.60 -25.70
C LEU A 58 -16.22 3.89 -26.85
N ASP A 59 -15.89 2.90 -27.68
CA ASP A 59 -15.02 3.07 -28.86
C ASP A 59 -15.69 3.91 -29.97
N ASP A 60 -17.01 3.83 -30.12
CA ASP A 60 -17.75 4.62 -31.09
C ASP A 60 -17.75 6.11 -30.75
N ILE A 61 -17.93 6.43 -29.45
CA ILE A 61 -17.98 7.82 -28.98
C ILE A 61 -16.59 8.39 -28.64
N LEU A 62 -15.53 7.55 -28.58
CA LEU A 62 -14.18 7.95 -28.17
C LEU A 62 -13.66 9.19 -28.95
N PRO A 63 -13.77 9.29 -30.31
CA PRO A 63 -13.24 10.45 -31.00
C PRO A 63 -13.92 11.76 -30.58
N ASP A 64 -15.24 11.77 -30.40
CA ASP A 64 -15.99 12.93 -29.92
C ASP A 64 -15.65 13.26 -28.47
N ALA A 65 -15.67 12.27 -27.57
CA ALA A 65 -15.37 12.47 -26.15
C ALA A 65 -13.95 13.02 -25.93
N PHE A 66 -12.95 12.48 -26.61
CA PHE A 66 -11.58 13.00 -26.52
C PHE A 66 -11.44 14.41 -27.10
N ALA A 67 -12.14 14.73 -28.18
CA ALA A 67 -12.12 16.07 -28.73
C ALA A 67 -12.80 17.09 -27.80
N VAL A 68 -13.92 16.74 -27.18
CA VAL A 68 -14.59 17.54 -26.14
C VAL A 68 -13.67 17.79 -24.95
N CYS A 69 -13.08 16.71 -24.39
CA CYS A 69 -12.17 16.82 -23.23
C CYS A 69 -10.92 17.66 -23.57
N ARG A 70 -10.38 17.51 -24.78
CA ARG A 70 -9.21 18.28 -25.26
C ARG A 70 -9.50 19.77 -25.35
N GLU A 71 -10.66 20.15 -25.90
CA GLU A 71 -11.08 21.56 -26.01
C GLU A 71 -11.41 22.14 -24.63
N ALA A 72 -12.09 21.38 -23.76
CA ALA A 72 -12.37 21.78 -22.40
C ALA A 72 -11.08 21.99 -21.58
N ALA A 73 -10.07 21.10 -21.75
CA ALA A 73 -8.77 21.27 -21.09
C ALA A 73 -8.07 22.56 -21.53
N TRP A 74 -8.19 22.92 -22.80
CA TRP A 74 -7.67 24.20 -23.30
C TRP A 74 -8.35 25.40 -22.64
N ARG A 75 -9.68 25.38 -22.51
CA ARG A 75 -10.44 26.50 -21.95
C ARG A 75 -10.26 26.63 -20.45
N VAL A 76 -10.26 25.51 -19.72
CA VAL A 76 -10.28 25.49 -18.26
C VAL A 76 -8.89 25.54 -17.65
N LEU A 77 -7.92 24.81 -18.24
CA LEU A 77 -6.57 24.65 -17.71
C LEU A 77 -5.52 25.43 -18.53
N GLY A 78 -5.88 26.01 -19.67
CA GLY A 78 -4.90 26.61 -20.59
C GLY A 78 -3.99 25.58 -21.26
N MET A 79 -4.28 24.29 -21.14
CA MET A 79 -3.46 23.19 -21.62
C MET A 79 -4.16 22.39 -22.70
N LYS A 80 -3.59 22.35 -23.91
CA LYS A 80 -4.13 21.57 -25.03
C LYS A 80 -3.33 20.30 -25.21
N HIS A 81 -3.99 19.14 -25.19
CA HIS A 81 -3.32 17.86 -25.38
C HIS A 81 -2.58 17.80 -26.73
N PHE A 82 -1.33 17.38 -26.70
CA PHE A 82 -0.55 17.09 -27.90
C PHE A 82 -1.02 15.80 -28.58
N PRO A 83 -0.74 15.63 -29.88
CA PRO A 83 -1.10 14.40 -30.60
C PRO A 83 -0.58 13.13 -29.94
N VAL A 84 0.64 13.16 -29.38
CA VAL A 84 1.22 12.04 -28.65
C VAL A 84 0.49 11.75 -27.34
N GLN A 85 -0.04 12.77 -26.67
CA GLN A 85 -0.84 12.62 -25.47
C GLN A 85 -2.20 12.00 -25.76
N VAL A 86 -2.85 12.37 -26.87
CA VAL A 86 -4.07 11.70 -27.35
C VAL A 86 -3.81 10.23 -27.65
N THR A 87 -2.66 9.90 -28.26
CA THR A 87 -2.22 8.51 -28.50
C THR A 87 -2.06 7.75 -27.20
N GLY A 88 -1.42 8.35 -26.18
CA GLY A 88 -1.28 7.78 -24.83
C GLY A 88 -2.63 7.53 -24.17
N GLY A 89 -3.57 8.49 -24.26
CA GLY A 89 -4.93 8.35 -23.74
C GLY A 89 -5.71 7.19 -24.35
N ILE A 90 -5.55 6.96 -25.68
CA ILE A 90 -6.18 5.82 -26.36
C ILE A 90 -5.56 4.49 -25.88
N ALA A 91 -4.23 4.45 -25.67
CA ALA A 91 -3.57 3.26 -25.14
C ALA A 91 -4.09 2.92 -23.74
N LEU A 92 -4.25 3.92 -22.87
CA LEU A 92 -4.86 3.74 -21.53
C LEU A 92 -6.31 3.25 -21.63
N HIS A 93 -7.13 3.83 -22.50
CA HIS A 93 -8.52 3.38 -22.70
C HIS A 93 -8.59 1.90 -23.10
N ARG A 94 -7.61 1.40 -23.86
CA ARG A 94 -7.51 0.00 -24.28
C ARG A 94 -6.97 -0.96 -23.22
N GLY A 95 -6.76 -0.50 -21.98
CA GLY A 95 -6.24 -1.33 -20.91
C GLY A 95 -4.76 -1.69 -21.09
N ALA A 96 -3.95 -0.76 -21.60
CA ALA A 96 -2.52 -0.94 -21.76
C ALA A 96 -1.74 0.03 -20.87
N ILE A 97 -0.44 -0.23 -20.69
CA ILE A 97 0.48 0.72 -20.08
C ILE A 97 0.95 1.70 -21.17
N ALA A 98 0.66 2.98 -20.99
CA ALA A 98 1.23 4.04 -21.81
C ALA A 98 2.61 4.40 -21.24
N GLU A 99 3.68 3.89 -21.89
CA GLU A 99 5.04 4.30 -21.54
C GLU A 99 5.35 5.63 -22.22
N MET A 100 5.30 6.70 -21.42
CA MET A 100 5.59 8.07 -21.85
C MET A 100 6.72 8.62 -20.98
N GLN A 101 7.73 9.23 -21.60
CA GLN A 101 8.85 9.77 -20.84
C GLN A 101 8.40 10.77 -19.79
N THR A 102 9.23 10.91 -18.74
CA THR A 102 8.97 11.90 -17.67
C THR A 102 8.93 13.31 -18.28
N GLY A 103 7.96 14.13 -17.86
CA GLY A 103 7.75 15.47 -18.40
C GLY A 103 6.89 15.53 -19.67
N GLU A 104 6.32 14.43 -20.16
CA GLU A 104 5.38 14.40 -21.29
C GLU A 104 3.92 14.68 -20.90
N GLY A 105 3.66 15.06 -19.64
CA GLY A 105 2.34 15.46 -19.16
C GLY A 105 1.36 14.29 -18.97
N LYS A 106 1.82 13.17 -18.40
CA LYS A 106 0.99 11.99 -18.13
C LYS A 106 -0.29 12.30 -17.35
N THR A 107 -0.23 13.19 -16.36
CA THR A 107 -1.40 13.62 -15.58
C THR A 107 -2.52 14.17 -16.46
N LEU A 108 -2.15 14.99 -17.46
CA LEU A 108 -3.11 15.52 -18.44
C LEU A 108 -3.62 14.42 -19.40
N VAL A 109 -2.75 13.46 -19.79
CA VAL A 109 -3.14 12.32 -20.63
C VAL A 109 -4.25 11.49 -20.00
N ALA A 110 -4.16 11.25 -18.69
CA ALA A 110 -5.15 10.46 -17.94
C ALA A 110 -6.56 11.07 -18.00
N THR A 111 -6.69 12.39 -18.25
CA THR A 111 -7.99 13.04 -18.31
C THR A 111 -8.87 12.53 -19.46
N LEU A 112 -8.28 12.18 -20.60
CA LEU A 112 -8.98 11.70 -21.78
C LEU A 112 -9.71 10.36 -21.53
N PRO A 113 -9.02 9.28 -21.13
CA PRO A 113 -9.68 8.00 -20.86
C PRO A 113 -10.55 8.06 -19.59
N ALA A 114 -10.18 8.88 -18.60
CA ALA A 114 -11.00 9.04 -17.39
C ALA A 114 -12.35 9.67 -17.73
N TYR A 115 -12.38 10.77 -18.49
CA TYR A 115 -13.61 11.38 -18.96
C TYR A 115 -14.48 10.39 -19.73
N LEU A 116 -13.91 9.72 -20.76
CA LEU A 116 -14.65 8.78 -21.59
C LEU A 116 -15.29 7.64 -20.77
N ASN A 117 -14.52 7.00 -19.89
CA ASN A 117 -15.02 5.87 -19.12
C ASN A 117 -15.97 6.30 -17.99
N ALA A 118 -15.84 7.51 -17.45
CA ALA A 118 -16.76 8.06 -16.46
C ALA A 118 -18.18 8.29 -17.01
N LEU A 119 -18.34 8.42 -18.33
CA LEU A 119 -19.65 8.55 -18.97
C LEU A 119 -20.56 7.32 -18.74
N THR A 120 -19.99 6.15 -18.42
CA THR A 120 -20.78 4.94 -18.09
C THR A 120 -21.51 5.07 -16.75
N GLY A 121 -21.06 5.95 -15.85
CA GLY A 121 -21.57 6.06 -14.48
C GLY A 121 -21.08 4.96 -13.52
N GLU A 122 -20.27 4.01 -13.97
CA GLU A 122 -19.75 2.93 -13.13
C GLU A 122 -18.55 3.31 -12.23
N GLY A 123 -17.98 4.50 -12.46
CA GLY A 123 -16.84 5.04 -11.71
C GLY A 123 -15.48 4.68 -12.31
N VAL A 124 -14.58 5.64 -12.23
CA VAL A 124 -13.18 5.51 -12.64
C VAL A 124 -12.28 5.83 -11.46
N HIS A 125 -11.32 4.95 -11.17
CA HIS A 125 -10.33 5.17 -10.14
C HIS A 125 -9.01 5.62 -10.78
N ILE A 126 -8.45 6.74 -10.30
CA ILE A 126 -7.10 7.20 -10.66
C ILE A 126 -6.22 7.00 -9.44
N VAL A 127 -5.29 6.07 -9.56
CA VAL A 127 -4.46 5.58 -8.45
C VAL A 127 -3.10 6.22 -8.50
N THR A 128 -2.67 6.83 -7.39
CA THR A 128 -1.37 7.47 -7.24
C THR A 128 -0.55 6.84 -6.12
N VAL A 129 0.74 7.14 -6.07
CA VAL A 129 1.67 6.56 -5.08
C VAL A 129 1.59 7.22 -3.69
N ASN A 130 0.99 8.40 -3.56
CA ASN A 130 0.90 9.11 -2.28
C ASN A 130 -0.22 10.15 -2.23
N ASP A 131 -0.60 10.56 -1.01
CA ASP A 131 -1.70 11.50 -0.74
C ASP A 131 -1.47 12.88 -1.35
N TYR A 132 -0.20 13.35 -1.39
CA TYR A 132 0.13 14.64 -1.99
C TYR A 132 -0.25 14.68 -3.48
N LEU A 133 0.15 13.65 -4.25
CA LEU A 133 -0.19 13.57 -5.67
C LEU A 133 -1.69 13.36 -5.87
N ALA A 134 -2.33 12.51 -5.07
CA ALA A 134 -3.77 12.30 -5.15
C ALA A 134 -4.54 13.61 -4.94
N LYS A 135 -4.18 14.40 -3.93
CA LYS A 135 -4.78 15.69 -3.63
C LYS A 135 -4.52 16.70 -4.74
N ARG A 136 -3.25 16.91 -5.11
CA ARG A 136 -2.85 17.84 -6.17
C ARG A 136 -3.58 17.57 -7.49
N ASP A 137 -3.58 16.31 -7.94
CA ASP A 137 -4.11 15.95 -9.24
C ASP A 137 -5.64 15.95 -9.26
N SER A 138 -6.29 15.57 -8.15
CA SER A 138 -7.75 15.66 -8.02
C SER A 138 -8.24 17.11 -8.01
N GLU A 139 -7.49 18.03 -7.42
CA GLU A 139 -7.80 19.46 -7.42
C GLU A 139 -7.54 20.06 -8.81
N TRP A 140 -6.39 19.80 -9.39
CA TRP A 140 -5.96 20.40 -10.66
C TRP A 140 -6.77 19.86 -11.85
N MET A 141 -6.78 18.55 -12.07
CA MET A 141 -7.58 17.96 -13.17
C MET A 141 -9.07 17.94 -12.85
N GLY A 142 -9.42 17.96 -11.59
CA GLY A 142 -10.80 18.05 -11.14
C GLY A 142 -11.55 19.29 -11.63
N LYS A 143 -10.86 20.41 -11.87
CA LYS A 143 -11.46 21.61 -12.49
C LYS A 143 -12.06 21.25 -13.86
N LEU A 144 -11.32 20.53 -14.70
CA LEU A 144 -11.76 20.09 -16.01
C LEU A 144 -12.99 19.18 -15.92
N TYR A 145 -12.95 18.18 -15.05
CA TYR A 145 -14.05 17.22 -14.94
C TYR A 145 -15.33 17.87 -14.40
N ARG A 146 -15.20 18.71 -13.35
CA ARG A 146 -16.34 19.46 -12.80
C ARG A 146 -16.95 20.42 -13.82
N TRP A 147 -16.11 21.09 -14.61
CA TRP A 147 -16.59 21.97 -15.67
C TRP A 147 -17.35 21.19 -16.77
N LEU A 148 -16.95 19.94 -17.05
CA LEU A 148 -17.66 19.02 -17.95
C LEU A 148 -18.88 18.35 -17.31
N GLY A 149 -19.22 18.68 -16.05
CA GLY A 149 -20.40 18.17 -15.36
C GLY A 149 -20.21 16.79 -14.73
N LEU A 150 -18.98 16.38 -14.45
CA LEU A 150 -18.65 15.14 -13.71
C LEU A 150 -18.23 15.44 -12.29
N SER A 151 -18.59 14.54 -11.38
CA SER A 151 -18.20 14.59 -9.98
C SER A 151 -16.81 13.98 -9.76
N VAL A 152 -16.05 14.57 -8.80
CA VAL A 152 -14.68 14.13 -8.46
C VAL A 152 -14.58 13.87 -6.96
N GLY A 153 -14.12 12.68 -6.60
CA GLY A 153 -13.84 12.26 -5.23
C GLY A 153 -12.35 12.12 -4.96
N LEU A 154 -11.97 12.23 -3.69
CA LEU A 154 -10.60 12.07 -3.21
C LEU A 154 -10.57 11.11 -2.02
N ILE A 155 -9.69 10.10 -2.10
CA ILE A 155 -9.44 9.11 -1.05
C ILE A 155 -7.98 9.24 -0.60
N VAL A 156 -7.79 9.74 0.61
CA VAL A 156 -6.50 9.88 1.29
C VAL A 156 -6.63 9.44 2.75
N GLN A 157 -5.51 9.33 3.44
CA GLN A 157 -5.51 8.96 4.85
C GLN A 157 -6.29 9.96 5.72
N GLY A 158 -7.00 9.46 6.74
CA GLY A 158 -7.68 10.30 7.73
C GLY A 158 -9.08 10.78 7.39
N ILE A 159 -9.64 10.47 6.21
CA ILE A 159 -11.03 10.82 5.87
C ILE A 159 -12.01 9.84 6.53
N ASP A 160 -13.15 10.39 7.00
CA ASP A 160 -14.24 9.60 7.59
C ASP A 160 -14.98 8.71 6.59
N GLY A 161 -15.72 7.71 7.09
CA GLY A 161 -16.42 6.75 6.25
C GLY A 161 -17.49 7.34 5.33
N ASP A 162 -18.19 8.38 5.76
CA ASP A 162 -19.24 9.01 4.96
C ASP A 162 -18.64 9.82 3.81
N SER A 163 -17.53 10.49 4.07
CA SER A 163 -16.77 11.20 3.04
C SER A 163 -16.14 10.23 2.04
N ARG A 164 -15.61 9.07 2.51
CA ARG A 164 -15.12 8.00 1.62
C ARG A 164 -16.24 7.49 0.71
N ARG A 165 -17.42 7.21 1.26
CA ARG A 165 -18.56 6.73 0.47
C ARG A 165 -18.97 7.75 -0.59
N ARG A 166 -19.01 9.04 -0.24
CA ARG A 166 -19.29 10.11 -1.22
C ARG A 166 -18.22 10.16 -2.31
N ALA A 167 -16.95 10.00 -1.95
CA ALA A 167 -15.83 10.01 -2.88
C ALA A 167 -15.88 8.83 -3.85
N TYR A 168 -16.17 7.61 -3.38
CA TYR A 168 -16.32 6.43 -4.26
C TYR A 168 -17.56 6.49 -5.14
N ASN A 169 -18.60 7.21 -4.73
CA ASN A 169 -19.80 7.42 -5.54
C ASN A 169 -19.63 8.51 -6.61
N ALA A 170 -18.53 9.25 -6.60
CA ALA A 170 -18.20 10.20 -7.66
C ALA A 170 -17.93 9.48 -9.00
N ASP A 171 -18.05 10.20 -10.12
CA ASP A 171 -17.78 9.66 -11.46
C ASP A 171 -16.29 9.31 -11.61
N ILE A 172 -15.39 10.10 -11.00
CA ILE A 172 -13.94 9.89 -11.00
C ILE A 172 -13.44 10.03 -9.57
N THR A 173 -12.69 9.01 -9.09
CA THR A 173 -12.13 8.99 -7.74
C THR A 173 -10.61 8.90 -7.80
N TYR A 174 -9.94 9.91 -7.26
CA TYR A 174 -8.50 9.90 -7.02
C TYR A 174 -8.20 9.31 -5.66
N GLY A 175 -7.10 8.59 -5.54
CA GLY A 175 -6.65 8.08 -4.24
C GLY A 175 -5.32 7.36 -4.33
N THR A 176 -4.78 6.98 -3.16
CA THR A 176 -3.55 6.20 -3.10
C THR A 176 -3.84 4.71 -3.24
N ASN A 177 -2.88 3.98 -3.80
CA ASN A 177 -2.94 2.53 -3.95
C ASN A 177 -3.25 1.82 -2.63
N ASN A 178 -2.64 2.28 -1.54
CA ASN A 178 -2.81 1.71 -0.21
C ASN A 178 -4.23 1.91 0.32
N GLU A 179 -4.77 3.13 0.23
CA GLU A 179 -6.10 3.44 0.74
C GLU A 179 -7.20 2.69 -0.02
N PHE A 180 -7.08 2.58 -1.36
CA PHE A 180 -7.99 1.75 -2.15
C PHE A 180 -8.00 0.29 -1.70
N GLY A 181 -6.82 -0.30 -1.48
CA GLY A 181 -6.72 -1.67 -1.03
C GLY A 181 -7.15 -1.86 0.43
N PHE A 182 -6.84 -0.92 1.32
CA PHE A 182 -7.32 -0.97 2.71
C PHE A 182 -8.84 -0.78 2.80
N ASP A 183 -9.43 0.08 1.96
CA ASP A 183 -10.89 0.23 1.92
C ASP A 183 -11.58 -1.06 1.43
N TYR A 184 -11.00 -1.77 0.46
CA TYR A 184 -11.48 -3.09 0.06
C TYR A 184 -11.45 -4.08 1.23
N LEU A 185 -10.36 -4.14 1.99
CA LEU A 185 -10.28 -5.02 3.15
C LEU A 185 -11.28 -4.59 4.24
N ARG A 186 -11.41 -3.29 4.52
CA ARG A 186 -12.38 -2.75 5.49
C ARG A 186 -13.81 -3.09 5.10
N ASP A 187 -14.18 -2.96 3.83
CA ASP A 187 -15.51 -3.28 3.32
C ASP A 187 -15.87 -4.77 3.51
N ASN A 188 -14.86 -5.64 3.46
CA ASN A 188 -15.06 -7.06 3.73
C ASN A 188 -15.03 -7.43 5.22
N MET A 189 -14.92 -6.44 6.12
CA MET A 189 -15.01 -6.63 7.57
C MET A 189 -16.22 -5.95 8.20
N VAL A 190 -16.99 -5.14 7.43
CA VAL A 190 -18.19 -4.47 7.95
C VAL A 190 -19.33 -5.46 8.20
N THR A 191 -20.19 -5.16 9.16
CA THR A 191 -21.33 -5.99 9.53
C THR A 191 -22.65 -5.54 8.91
N TYR A 192 -22.69 -4.34 8.32
CA TYR A 192 -23.86 -3.80 7.61
C TYR A 192 -23.44 -3.26 6.25
N LYS A 193 -24.28 -3.48 5.23
CA LYS A 193 -24.06 -3.00 3.86
C LYS A 193 -23.84 -1.48 3.79
N ASP A 194 -24.59 -0.71 4.58
CA ASP A 194 -24.52 0.74 4.59
C ASP A 194 -23.15 1.29 5.09
N ASN A 195 -22.36 0.43 5.74
CA ASN A 195 -21.00 0.78 6.17
C ASN A 195 -19.95 0.54 5.09
N MET A 196 -20.29 -0.14 3.99
CA MET A 196 -19.39 -0.28 2.85
C MET A 196 -19.19 1.06 2.15
N VAL A 197 -17.99 1.31 1.69
CA VAL A 197 -17.63 2.57 1.02
C VAL A 197 -17.42 2.39 -0.48
N GLN A 198 -16.86 1.26 -0.93
CA GLN A 198 -16.60 0.98 -2.35
C GLN A 198 -17.84 0.44 -3.06
N ARG A 199 -18.04 0.82 -4.32
CA ARG A 199 -19.14 0.34 -5.14
C ARG A 199 -18.76 -0.69 -6.20
N GLY A 200 -17.46 -0.86 -6.49
CA GLY A 200 -16.98 -1.85 -7.45
C GLY A 200 -15.63 -1.47 -8.09
N HIS A 201 -15.09 -2.37 -8.91
CA HIS A 201 -13.78 -2.26 -9.55
C HIS A 201 -13.94 -2.30 -11.07
N THR A 202 -14.44 -1.21 -11.66
CA THR A 202 -14.72 -1.16 -13.11
C THR A 202 -13.50 -0.79 -13.92
N TYR A 203 -12.93 0.39 -13.69
CA TYR A 203 -11.75 0.87 -14.43
C TYR A 203 -10.77 1.58 -13.50
N ALA A 204 -9.50 1.21 -13.56
CA ALA A 204 -8.42 1.91 -12.90
C ALA A 204 -7.35 2.38 -13.87
N ILE A 205 -6.90 3.61 -13.66
CA ILE A 205 -5.69 4.17 -14.27
C ILE A 205 -4.65 4.33 -13.16
N VAL A 206 -3.55 3.57 -13.25
CA VAL A 206 -2.49 3.61 -12.25
C VAL A 206 -1.38 4.55 -12.73
N ASP A 207 -1.20 5.67 -12.03
CA ASP A 207 -0.07 6.56 -12.28
C ASP A 207 1.19 6.01 -11.63
N GLU A 208 2.33 6.17 -12.31
CA GLU A 208 3.59 5.56 -11.91
C GLU A 208 3.43 4.06 -11.64
N VAL A 209 2.81 3.36 -12.61
CA VAL A 209 2.39 1.96 -12.52
C VAL A 209 3.51 1.00 -12.15
N ASP A 210 4.73 1.29 -12.52
CA ASP A 210 5.92 0.53 -12.16
C ASP A 210 6.30 0.64 -10.68
N SER A 211 6.02 1.78 -10.02
CA SER A 211 6.18 1.89 -8.57
C SER A 211 5.16 1.02 -7.84
N ILE A 212 3.90 1.17 -8.22
CA ILE A 212 2.79 0.55 -7.50
C ILE A 212 2.76 -0.96 -7.73
N LEU A 213 2.84 -1.40 -9.00
CA LEU A 213 2.66 -2.80 -9.36
C LEU A 213 3.95 -3.64 -9.33
N ILE A 214 5.12 -3.01 -9.25
CA ILE A 214 6.41 -3.72 -9.18
C ILE A 214 7.09 -3.49 -7.82
N ASP A 215 7.40 -2.22 -7.46
CA ASP A 215 8.18 -1.95 -6.26
C ASP A 215 7.42 -2.23 -4.98
N GLU A 216 6.23 -1.66 -4.84
CA GLU A 216 5.40 -1.83 -3.64
C GLU A 216 4.71 -3.20 -3.58
N ALA A 217 4.63 -3.93 -4.70
CA ALA A 217 3.99 -5.22 -4.79
C ALA A 217 4.82 -6.39 -4.18
N ARG A 218 5.85 -6.11 -3.39
CA ARG A 218 6.63 -7.11 -2.64
C ARG A 218 5.95 -7.54 -1.35
N THR A 219 5.13 -6.68 -0.76
CA THR A 219 4.44 -6.93 0.51
C THR A 219 2.94 -6.81 0.34
N PRO A 220 2.14 -7.69 0.96
CA PRO A 220 0.70 -7.57 0.94
C PRO A 220 0.22 -6.40 1.81
N LEU A 221 -1.01 -5.95 1.55
CA LEU A 221 -1.75 -5.09 2.45
C LEU A 221 -2.34 -5.95 3.57
N ILE A 222 -2.14 -5.53 4.81
CA ILE A 222 -2.57 -6.29 5.99
C ILE A 222 -3.31 -5.36 6.94
N ILE A 223 -4.49 -5.78 7.38
CA ILE A 223 -5.19 -5.20 8.52
C ILE A 223 -4.95 -6.11 9.71
N SER A 224 -4.38 -5.54 10.78
CA SER A 224 -4.07 -6.26 12.00
C SER A 224 -5.00 -5.87 13.13
N GLY A 225 -5.28 -6.82 14.02
CA GLY A 225 -5.92 -6.61 15.29
C GLY A 225 -4.98 -6.89 16.46
N ARG A 226 -5.43 -6.67 17.66
CA ARG A 226 -4.65 -6.96 18.88
C ARG A 226 -4.54 -8.48 19.05
N GLY A 227 -3.31 -8.99 19.08
CA GLY A 227 -2.95 -10.36 19.40
C GLY A 227 -2.60 -10.54 20.88
N GLU A 228 -1.88 -11.60 21.17
CA GLU A 228 -1.41 -11.93 22.52
C GLU A 228 -0.32 -10.97 23.02
N ASP A 229 -0.18 -10.85 24.33
CA ASP A 229 0.85 -10.00 24.94
C ASP A 229 2.09 -10.84 25.28
N SER A 230 3.02 -10.91 24.33
CA SER A 230 4.31 -11.63 24.45
C SER A 230 5.50 -10.69 24.73
N SER A 231 5.27 -9.47 25.17
CA SER A 231 6.31 -8.44 25.40
C SER A 231 7.45 -8.89 26.32
N SER A 232 7.18 -9.77 27.29
CA SER A 232 8.19 -10.34 28.18
C SER A 232 9.16 -11.28 27.47
N LEU A 233 8.67 -12.07 26.51
CA LEU A 233 9.48 -13.00 25.72
C LEU A 233 10.44 -12.26 24.79
N TYR A 234 9.98 -11.22 24.09
CA TYR A 234 10.84 -10.34 23.27
C TYR A 234 11.98 -9.74 24.09
N THR A 235 11.70 -9.29 25.30
CA THR A 235 12.74 -8.73 26.19
C THR A 235 13.76 -9.79 26.62
N GLN A 236 13.35 -11.02 26.87
CA GLN A 236 14.25 -12.11 27.22
C GLN A 236 15.12 -12.52 26.03
N VAL A 237 14.52 -12.66 24.87
CA VAL A 237 15.21 -13.02 23.62
C VAL A 237 16.19 -11.92 23.19
N ASP A 238 15.83 -10.64 23.34
CA ASP A 238 16.73 -9.52 23.07
C ASP A 238 18.00 -9.60 23.93
N ARG A 239 17.87 -9.89 25.23
CA ARG A 239 19.02 -10.09 26.14
C ARG A 239 19.90 -11.25 25.68
N PHE A 240 19.31 -12.34 25.24
CA PHE A 240 20.03 -13.49 24.71
C PHE A 240 20.80 -13.13 23.44
N VAL A 241 20.13 -12.55 22.45
CA VAL A 241 20.75 -12.23 21.13
C VAL A 241 21.90 -11.24 21.27
N ARG A 242 21.85 -10.31 22.21
CA ARG A 242 22.99 -9.42 22.53
C ARG A 242 24.27 -10.16 22.98
N THR A 243 24.15 -11.40 23.42
CA THR A 243 25.32 -12.22 23.81
C THR A 243 25.91 -13.00 22.62
N LEU A 244 25.21 -13.08 21.51
CA LEU A 244 25.62 -13.83 20.34
C LEU A 244 26.63 -13.08 19.48
N ARG A 245 27.51 -13.81 18.82
CA ARG A 245 28.49 -13.28 17.87
C ARG A 245 27.96 -13.40 16.43
N LYS A 246 27.94 -12.28 15.73
CA LYS A 246 27.58 -12.19 14.33
C LYS A 246 28.73 -12.67 13.44
N SER A 247 28.43 -13.49 12.43
CA SER A 247 29.28 -13.77 11.28
C SER A 247 28.59 -13.30 10.02
N VAL A 248 29.35 -12.76 9.06
CA VAL A 248 28.81 -12.33 7.75
C VAL A 248 29.38 -13.25 6.69
N VAL A 249 28.51 -13.83 5.86
CA VAL A 249 28.93 -14.65 4.73
C VAL A 249 29.47 -13.75 3.64
N VAL A 250 30.73 -13.97 3.27
CA VAL A 250 31.32 -13.45 2.04
C VAL A 250 31.47 -14.66 1.12
N GLU A 251 30.62 -14.78 0.09
CA GLU A 251 30.73 -15.83 -0.91
C GLU A 251 32.04 -15.63 -1.69
N LEU A 252 33.00 -16.51 -1.41
CA LEU A 252 34.07 -16.84 -2.36
C LEU A 252 33.53 -17.92 -3.29
N GLU A 253 33.54 -17.67 -4.62
CA GLU A 253 33.08 -18.59 -5.66
C GLU A 253 33.60 -20.03 -5.42
N ASP A 254 32.70 -21.02 -5.50
CA ASP A 254 32.92 -22.44 -5.49
C ASP A 254 33.24 -23.20 -4.18
N LYS A 255 33.16 -22.59 -3.00
CA LYS A 255 33.12 -23.39 -1.76
C LYS A 255 32.02 -22.88 -0.85
N VAL A 256 30.94 -23.64 -0.74
CA VAL A 256 30.01 -23.59 0.39
C VAL A 256 30.84 -23.95 1.63
N GLU A 257 31.15 -22.93 2.47
CA GLU A 257 31.72 -23.22 3.77
C GLU A 257 30.71 -24.02 4.57
N THR A 258 31.08 -25.25 4.95
CA THR A 258 30.30 -26.07 5.87
C THR A 258 30.20 -25.36 7.22
N ASP A 259 29.10 -25.59 7.95
CA ASP A 259 28.79 -25.02 9.30
C ASP A 259 29.95 -25.14 10.32
N GLU A 260 30.90 -25.97 10.08
CA GLU A 260 32.09 -26.20 10.96
C GLU A 260 33.17 -25.09 10.85
N GLN A 261 33.13 -24.22 9.86
CA GLN A 261 34.14 -23.19 9.61
C GLN A 261 33.73 -21.76 9.98
N THR A 262 32.45 -21.52 10.35
CA THR A 262 31.97 -20.20 10.75
C THR A 262 32.21 -19.96 12.25
N ASP A 263 33.04 -18.97 12.62
CA ASP A 263 33.33 -18.61 14.04
C ASP A 263 32.22 -17.80 14.72
N GLY A 264 31.02 -17.69 14.12
CA GLY A 264 29.85 -16.99 14.63
C GLY A 264 28.81 -17.89 15.28
N ASP A 265 27.96 -17.31 16.12
CA ASP A 265 26.77 -17.96 16.70
C ASP A 265 25.55 -17.85 15.78
N TYR A 266 25.53 -16.85 14.90
CA TYR A 266 24.57 -16.72 13.82
C TYR A 266 25.24 -16.11 12.58
N VAL A 267 24.72 -16.47 11.44
CA VAL A 267 25.23 -16.08 10.13
C VAL A 267 24.26 -15.08 9.50
N VAL A 268 24.80 -14.01 8.95
CA VAL A 268 24.04 -13.01 8.20
C VAL A 268 24.44 -13.05 6.74
N ASP A 269 23.52 -13.34 5.88
CA ASP A 269 23.64 -13.19 4.43
C ASP A 269 23.09 -11.82 4.04
N GLU A 270 23.97 -10.85 3.83
CA GLU A 270 23.58 -9.50 3.43
C GLU A 270 22.99 -9.45 2.02
N LYS A 271 23.39 -10.36 1.14
CA LYS A 271 22.91 -10.47 -0.24
C LYS A 271 21.44 -10.95 -0.27
N HIS A 272 21.10 -11.89 0.62
CA HIS A 272 19.78 -12.47 0.70
C HIS A 272 18.90 -11.80 1.79
N LYS A 273 19.47 -10.87 2.56
CA LYS A 273 18.82 -10.24 3.73
C LYS A 273 18.25 -11.30 4.70
N THR A 274 18.99 -12.40 4.91
CA THR A 274 18.59 -13.50 5.81
C THR A 274 19.59 -13.67 6.95
N CYS A 275 19.08 -14.20 8.07
CA CYS A 275 19.88 -14.56 9.24
C CYS A 275 19.50 -15.96 9.69
N THR A 276 20.50 -16.77 10.05
CA THR A 276 20.28 -18.13 10.58
C THR A 276 21.20 -18.42 11.74
N LEU A 277 20.71 -19.14 12.75
CA LEU A 277 21.55 -19.65 13.84
C LEU A 277 22.48 -20.75 13.32
N THR A 278 23.72 -20.74 13.78
CA THR A 278 24.63 -21.88 13.60
C THR A 278 24.34 -22.98 14.63
N ALA A 279 24.84 -24.18 14.44
CA ALA A 279 24.75 -25.26 15.42
C ALA A 279 25.25 -24.82 16.82
N ARG A 280 26.28 -23.97 16.87
CA ARG A 280 26.80 -23.35 18.08
C ARG A 280 25.80 -22.36 18.71
N GLY A 281 25.11 -21.57 17.89
CA GLY A 281 24.07 -20.64 18.33
C GLY A 281 22.85 -21.36 18.90
N ILE A 282 22.42 -22.45 18.25
CA ILE A 282 21.32 -23.31 18.71
C ILE A 282 21.66 -23.88 20.10
N LYS A 283 22.85 -24.45 20.26
CA LYS A 283 23.27 -25.00 21.55
C LYS A 283 23.30 -23.94 22.65
N LYS A 284 23.78 -22.74 22.38
CA LYS A 284 23.72 -21.62 23.32
C LYS A 284 22.29 -21.21 23.69
N ALA A 285 21.36 -21.25 22.72
CA ALA A 285 19.97 -20.97 22.96
C ALA A 285 19.35 -22.02 23.89
N GLU A 286 19.59 -23.31 23.63
CA GLU A 286 19.13 -24.42 24.44
C GLU A 286 19.67 -24.33 25.90
N GLU A 287 20.95 -24.01 26.07
CA GLU A 287 21.57 -23.79 27.37
C GLU A 287 20.99 -22.57 28.12
N TYR A 288 20.77 -21.44 27.42
CA TYR A 288 20.28 -20.19 27.98
C TYR A 288 18.84 -20.31 28.47
N PHE A 289 17.97 -20.90 27.60
CA PHE A 289 16.54 -21.06 27.90
C PHE A 289 16.23 -22.36 28.67
N LYS A 290 17.23 -23.20 28.92
CA LYS A 290 17.11 -24.50 29.63
C LYS A 290 16.11 -25.45 29.00
N ILE A 291 16.19 -25.58 27.66
CA ILE A 291 15.37 -26.49 26.87
C ILE A 291 16.26 -27.57 26.23
N GLU A 292 15.70 -28.77 25.99
CA GLU A 292 16.45 -29.91 25.42
C GLU A 292 16.64 -29.79 23.92
N ASN A 293 15.68 -29.27 23.19
CA ASN A 293 15.72 -29.15 21.73
C ASN A 293 14.93 -27.92 21.26
N LEU A 294 15.64 -26.96 20.64
CA LEU A 294 15.02 -25.74 20.10
C LEU A 294 14.05 -26.04 18.94
N ALA A 295 14.28 -27.09 18.18
CA ALA A 295 13.45 -27.49 17.04
C ALA A 295 12.21 -28.31 17.44
N ALA A 296 12.02 -28.63 18.72
CA ALA A 296 10.81 -29.33 19.18
C ALA A 296 9.55 -28.47 18.99
N ALA A 297 8.41 -29.11 18.69
CA ALA A 297 7.16 -28.40 18.41
C ALA A 297 6.73 -27.44 19.53
N GLU A 298 6.98 -27.80 20.78
CA GLU A 298 6.70 -26.99 21.97
C GLU A 298 7.56 -25.72 22.06
N ASN A 299 8.73 -25.69 21.42
CA ASN A 299 9.69 -24.59 21.43
C ASN A 299 9.65 -23.73 20.16
N MET A 300 8.76 -24.02 19.20
CA MET A 300 8.67 -23.29 17.91
C MET A 300 8.44 -21.79 18.10
N THR A 301 7.61 -21.39 19.07
CA THR A 301 7.37 -19.98 19.37
C THR A 301 8.66 -19.28 19.83
N LEU A 302 9.45 -19.92 20.68
CA LEU A 302 10.73 -19.38 21.13
C LEU A 302 11.74 -19.29 19.98
N ALA A 303 11.83 -20.33 19.15
CA ALA A 303 12.68 -20.34 17.96
C ALA A 303 12.33 -19.20 17.02
N HIS A 304 11.04 -19.00 16.76
CA HIS A 304 10.57 -17.89 15.93
C HIS A 304 10.98 -16.51 16.48
N HIS A 305 10.82 -16.27 17.79
CA HIS A 305 11.24 -15.02 18.44
C HIS A 305 12.75 -14.79 18.33
N ILE A 306 13.56 -15.85 18.46
CA ILE A 306 15.01 -15.78 18.28
C ILE A 306 15.35 -15.41 16.84
N ASP A 307 14.70 -16.02 15.84
CA ASP A 307 14.91 -15.73 14.43
C ASP A 307 14.55 -14.26 14.09
N GLN A 308 13.45 -13.74 14.60
CA GLN A 308 13.10 -12.33 14.41
C GLN A 308 14.10 -11.39 15.11
N ALA A 309 14.60 -11.75 16.29
CA ALA A 309 15.58 -10.93 16.98
C ALA A 309 16.94 -10.93 16.28
N ILE A 310 17.46 -12.07 15.80
CA ILE A 310 18.72 -12.09 15.02
C ILE A 310 18.58 -11.34 13.69
N LYS A 311 17.39 -11.37 13.07
CA LYS A 311 17.08 -10.58 11.88
C LYS A 311 17.08 -9.08 12.18
N ALA A 312 16.49 -8.67 13.32
CA ALA A 312 16.51 -7.28 13.76
C ALA A 312 17.94 -6.74 13.99
N TYR A 313 18.85 -7.58 14.53
CA TYR A 313 20.25 -7.21 14.76
C TYR A 313 21.14 -7.37 13.53
N GLY A 314 20.89 -8.40 12.72
CA GLY A 314 21.73 -8.78 11.59
C GLY A 314 21.49 -7.94 10.34
N VAL A 315 20.22 -7.74 10.00
CA VAL A 315 19.78 -7.13 8.72
C VAL A 315 19.24 -5.73 8.89
N MET A 316 18.39 -5.49 9.91
CA MET A 316 17.67 -4.22 10.03
C MET A 316 18.56 -3.10 10.58
N LYS A 317 18.73 -2.04 9.81
CA LYS A 317 19.62 -0.90 10.10
C LYS A 317 18.78 0.33 10.47
N LYS A 318 19.12 0.96 11.58
CA LYS A 318 18.52 2.25 11.99
C LYS A 318 18.90 3.35 10.99
N ASP A 319 17.99 4.28 10.76
CA ASP A 319 18.09 5.41 9.81
C ASP A 319 18.17 4.99 8.32
N ILE A 320 18.04 3.67 8.04
CA ILE A 320 17.93 3.11 6.69
C ILE A 320 16.56 2.41 6.54
N ASP A 321 16.32 1.36 7.32
CA ASP A 321 15.09 0.56 7.26
C ASP A 321 14.01 1.10 8.20
N TYR A 322 14.42 1.74 9.31
CA TYR A 322 13.50 2.34 10.28
C TYR A 322 14.17 3.53 10.99
N VAL A 323 13.33 4.40 11.57
CA VAL A 323 13.76 5.48 12.46
C VAL A 323 13.06 5.36 13.82
N VAL A 324 13.67 5.91 14.87
CA VAL A 324 13.03 6.05 16.18
C VAL A 324 12.66 7.50 16.41
N LYS A 325 11.36 7.79 16.49
CA LYS A 325 10.82 9.14 16.72
C LYS A 325 9.76 9.10 17.82
N ASN A 326 9.86 10.00 18.80
CA ASN A 326 8.90 10.08 19.94
C ASN A 326 8.76 8.79 20.76
N GLY A 327 9.79 7.92 20.78
CA GLY A 327 9.75 6.65 21.48
C GLY A 327 9.04 5.52 20.74
N GLU A 328 8.80 5.69 19.44
CA GLU A 328 8.21 4.70 18.55
C GLU A 328 9.14 4.39 17.38
N VAL A 329 9.11 3.13 16.93
CA VAL A 329 9.79 2.69 15.70
C VAL A 329 8.87 2.98 14.53
N ILE A 330 9.39 3.71 13.53
CA ILE A 330 8.65 4.05 12.31
C ILE A 330 9.42 3.48 11.12
N ILE A 331 8.76 2.75 10.26
CA ILE A 331 9.34 2.17 9.05
C ILE A 331 9.73 3.27 8.07
N VAL A 332 10.88 3.13 7.45
CA VAL A 332 11.29 3.91 6.27
C VAL A 332 11.03 3.07 5.02
N ASP A 333 10.26 3.59 4.10
CA ASP A 333 10.01 2.91 2.84
C ASP A 333 11.31 2.82 2.02
N GLU A 334 11.71 1.62 1.68
CA GLU A 334 12.96 1.33 0.94
C GLU A 334 13.00 2.03 -0.43
N PHE A 335 11.84 2.23 -1.06
CA PHE A 335 11.74 2.79 -2.41
C PHE A 335 11.61 4.31 -2.43
N THR A 336 10.75 4.84 -1.58
CA THR A 336 10.47 6.28 -1.55
C THR A 336 11.31 7.03 -0.51
N GLY A 337 11.90 6.30 0.46
CA GLY A 337 12.59 6.88 1.62
C GLY A 337 11.67 7.65 2.56
N ARG A 338 10.34 7.48 2.43
CA ARG A 338 9.34 8.17 3.26
C ARG A 338 9.05 7.40 4.54
N LEU A 339 8.65 8.13 5.57
CA LEU A 339 8.21 7.53 6.83
C LEU A 339 6.81 6.94 6.67
N MET A 340 6.68 5.65 6.96
CA MET A 340 5.41 4.93 6.94
C MET A 340 4.76 4.95 8.32
N ILE A 341 4.12 6.06 8.68
CA ILE A 341 3.45 6.23 9.97
C ILE A 341 2.28 5.24 10.09
N GLY A 342 2.15 4.60 11.26
CA GLY A 342 1.08 3.64 11.53
C GLY A 342 1.30 2.23 10.93
N ARG A 343 2.34 2.01 10.13
CA ARG A 343 2.72 0.68 9.62
C ARG A 343 3.69 -0.03 10.55
N ARG A 344 3.61 -1.35 10.57
CA ARG A 344 4.47 -2.22 11.39
C ARG A 344 5.01 -3.37 10.53
N TYR A 345 6.21 -3.84 10.85
CA TYR A 345 6.72 -5.10 10.28
C TYR A 345 5.94 -6.28 10.85
N ASN A 346 5.72 -7.30 10.04
CA ASN A 346 4.97 -8.51 10.39
C ASN A 346 5.80 -9.50 11.22
N GLU A 347 5.17 -10.55 11.66
CA GLU A 347 5.80 -11.76 12.24
C GLU A 347 6.65 -11.44 13.50
N GLY A 348 6.31 -10.41 14.24
CA GLY A 348 7.05 -10.05 15.45
C GLY A 348 8.36 -9.27 15.20
N LEU A 349 8.77 -9.05 13.95
CA LEU A 349 9.98 -8.31 13.63
C LEU A 349 9.93 -6.87 14.18
N HIS A 350 8.77 -6.21 14.12
CA HIS A 350 8.63 -4.86 14.67
C HIS A 350 8.88 -4.81 16.17
N GLN A 351 8.31 -5.78 16.90
CA GLN A 351 8.51 -5.94 18.34
C GLN A 351 9.97 -6.29 18.68
N ALA A 352 10.61 -7.10 17.84
CA ALA A 352 12.04 -7.39 18.00
C ALA A 352 12.91 -6.14 17.79
N ILE A 353 12.53 -5.24 16.86
CA ILE A 353 13.21 -3.94 16.68
C ILE A 353 12.91 -3.01 17.86
N GLU A 354 11.65 -2.97 18.35
CA GLU A 354 11.29 -2.21 19.54
C GLU A 354 12.11 -2.66 20.76
N ALA A 355 12.30 -3.97 20.96
CA ALA A 355 13.16 -4.53 22.00
C ALA A 355 14.63 -4.12 21.82
N LYS A 356 15.16 -4.23 20.59
CA LYS A 356 16.52 -3.83 20.22
C LYS A 356 16.78 -2.36 20.56
N GLU A 357 15.86 -1.44 20.22
CA GLU A 357 16.00 -0.01 20.45
C GLU A 357 15.61 0.42 21.88
N GLY A 358 15.10 -0.50 22.71
CA GLY A 358 14.72 -0.24 24.11
C GLY A 358 13.52 0.69 24.24
N VAL A 359 12.65 0.74 23.22
CA VAL A 359 11.38 1.46 23.27
C VAL A 359 10.28 0.54 23.82
N LYS A 360 9.08 1.09 24.05
CA LYS A 360 7.95 0.29 24.54
C LYS A 360 7.57 -0.76 23.50
N ILE A 361 7.63 -2.03 23.88
CA ILE A 361 7.20 -3.15 23.05
C ILE A 361 5.67 -3.19 23.06
N ALA A 362 5.06 -3.12 21.88
CA ALA A 362 3.61 -3.23 21.74
C ALA A 362 3.20 -4.72 21.69
N ALA A 363 1.91 -5.00 22.01
CA ALA A 363 1.36 -6.35 21.87
C ALA A 363 1.50 -6.86 20.44
N GLU A 364 1.58 -8.17 20.27
CA GLU A 364 1.55 -8.79 18.95
C GLU A 364 0.30 -8.42 18.19
N SER A 365 0.40 -8.44 16.89
CA SER A 365 -0.72 -8.17 16.00
C SER A 365 -1.14 -9.47 15.32
N LYS A 366 -2.44 -9.79 15.38
CA LYS A 366 -3.05 -10.88 14.62
C LYS A 366 -3.55 -10.33 13.28
N THR A 367 -3.27 -11.04 12.19
CA THR A 367 -3.78 -10.67 10.86
C THR A 367 -5.28 -10.89 10.79
N LEU A 368 -6.03 -9.83 10.53
CA LEU A 368 -7.50 -9.88 10.39
C LEU A 368 -7.93 -10.00 8.92
N ALA A 369 -7.23 -9.33 8.04
CA ALA A 369 -7.48 -9.36 6.61
C ALA A 369 -6.20 -9.04 5.85
N THR A 370 -6.00 -9.67 4.70
CA THR A 370 -4.83 -9.46 3.85
C THR A 370 -5.20 -9.58 2.38
N ILE A 371 -4.49 -8.83 1.53
CA ILE A 371 -4.53 -8.97 0.08
C ILE A 371 -3.23 -8.46 -0.53
N THR A 372 -2.71 -9.12 -1.55
CA THR A 372 -1.59 -8.57 -2.34
C THR A 372 -2.07 -7.50 -3.31
N PHE A 373 -1.18 -6.55 -3.66
CA PHE A 373 -1.49 -5.56 -4.70
C PHE A 373 -1.82 -6.24 -6.03
N GLN A 374 -1.14 -7.34 -6.34
CA GLN A 374 -1.38 -8.11 -7.55
C GLN A 374 -2.83 -8.57 -7.63
N ASN A 375 -3.33 -9.22 -6.59
CA ASN A 375 -4.71 -9.73 -6.57
C ASN A 375 -5.73 -8.59 -6.47
N TYR A 376 -5.42 -7.51 -5.73
CA TYR A 376 -6.31 -6.35 -5.67
C TYR A 376 -6.51 -5.70 -7.04
N PHE A 377 -5.44 -5.37 -7.77
CA PHE A 377 -5.55 -4.71 -9.07
C PHE A 377 -6.09 -5.63 -10.18
N ARG A 378 -5.92 -6.94 -10.07
CA ARG A 378 -6.55 -7.93 -10.97
C ARG A 378 -8.08 -8.00 -10.86
N MET A 379 -8.66 -7.46 -9.78
CA MET A 379 -10.13 -7.38 -9.62
C MET A 379 -10.79 -6.35 -10.55
N TYR A 380 -10.04 -5.37 -11.07
CA TYR A 380 -10.61 -4.41 -11.99
C TYR A 380 -10.95 -5.04 -13.34
N LYS A 381 -12.18 -4.79 -13.83
CA LYS A 381 -12.62 -5.26 -15.15
C LYS A 381 -11.71 -4.72 -16.26
N LYS A 382 -11.21 -3.49 -16.10
CA LYS A 382 -10.24 -2.84 -16.97
C LYS A 382 -9.16 -2.15 -16.12
N LEU A 383 -7.92 -2.52 -16.37
CA LEU A 383 -6.75 -1.93 -15.73
C LEU A 383 -5.89 -1.26 -16.80
N ALA A 384 -5.37 -0.07 -16.49
CA ALA A 384 -4.41 0.64 -17.32
C ALA A 384 -3.36 1.31 -16.44
N GLY A 385 -2.22 1.65 -17.00
CA GLY A 385 -1.18 2.33 -16.25
C GLY A 385 -0.34 3.27 -17.12
N MET A 386 0.34 4.19 -16.46
CA MET A 386 1.27 5.09 -17.12
C MET A 386 2.56 5.26 -16.31
N THR A 387 3.69 5.30 -17.01
CA THR A 387 5.01 5.56 -16.44
C THR A 387 5.99 5.91 -17.55
N GLY A 388 7.19 6.38 -17.19
CA GLY A 388 8.28 6.62 -18.13
C GLY A 388 9.23 5.43 -18.34
N THR A 389 9.05 4.32 -17.64
CA THR A 389 10.08 3.28 -17.46
C THR A 389 9.55 1.85 -17.39
N ALA A 390 8.39 1.54 -18.01
CA ALA A 390 7.77 0.22 -17.92
C ALA A 390 8.50 -0.88 -18.71
N LYS A 391 9.17 -0.54 -19.80
CA LYS A 391 9.72 -1.48 -20.78
C LYS A 391 10.70 -2.49 -20.21
N THR A 392 11.42 -2.14 -19.15
CA THR A 392 12.38 -3.05 -18.48
C THR A 392 11.68 -4.22 -17.80
N GLU A 393 10.44 -4.03 -17.35
CA GLU A 393 9.62 -4.99 -16.61
C GLU A 393 8.44 -5.55 -17.45
N ALA A 394 8.53 -5.47 -18.80
CA ALA A 394 7.43 -5.84 -19.70
C ALA A 394 6.93 -7.27 -19.49
N THR A 395 7.83 -8.20 -19.21
CA THR A 395 7.48 -9.61 -18.95
C THR A 395 6.60 -9.73 -17.72
N GLU A 396 6.97 -9.06 -16.64
CA GLU A 396 6.22 -9.11 -15.38
C GLU A 396 4.83 -8.48 -15.53
N PHE A 397 4.70 -7.32 -16.18
CA PHE A 397 3.41 -6.70 -16.44
C PHE A 397 2.47 -7.60 -17.25
N THR A 398 3.02 -8.31 -18.24
CA THR A 398 2.22 -9.22 -19.07
C THR A 398 1.86 -10.51 -18.33
N GLU A 399 2.80 -11.13 -17.62
CA GLU A 399 2.56 -12.41 -16.93
C GLU A 399 1.64 -12.28 -15.71
N ILE A 400 1.80 -11.21 -14.93
CA ILE A 400 1.07 -11.05 -13.66
C ILE A 400 -0.25 -10.32 -13.87
N TYR A 401 -0.23 -9.21 -14.62
CA TYR A 401 -1.39 -8.30 -14.73
C TYR A 401 -2.09 -8.37 -16.09
N GLY A 402 -1.56 -9.10 -17.05
CA GLY A 402 -2.08 -9.12 -18.43
C GLY A 402 -1.91 -7.80 -19.17
N LEU A 403 -1.07 -6.89 -18.66
CA LEU A 403 -0.88 -5.55 -19.21
C LEU A 403 0.21 -5.53 -20.28
N ASN A 404 -0.14 -5.06 -21.46
CA ASN A 404 0.82 -4.80 -22.53
C ASN A 404 1.33 -3.36 -22.47
N ILE A 405 2.55 -3.13 -22.96
CA ILE A 405 3.18 -1.81 -22.95
C ILE A 405 3.15 -1.20 -24.36
N VAL A 406 2.65 0.02 -24.44
CA VAL A 406 2.68 0.86 -25.64
C VAL A 406 3.65 2.01 -25.39
N THR A 407 4.81 1.98 -26.02
CA THR A 407 5.81 3.05 -25.94
C THR A 407 5.39 4.20 -26.86
N VAL A 408 4.95 5.29 -26.27
CA VAL A 408 4.49 6.49 -26.99
C VAL A 408 5.70 7.37 -27.30
N PRO A 409 5.85 7.85 -28.56
CA PRO A 409 6.95 8.74 -28.91
C PRO A 409 6.84 10.07 -28.17
N THR A 410 7.98 10.72 -27.92
CA THR A 410 8.02 12.04 -27.29
C THR A 410 7.49 13.13 -28.22
N ASN A 411 6.88 14.18 -27.65
CA ASN A 411 6.38 15.32 -28.41
C ASN A 411 7.51 16.09 -29.11
N ARG A 412 8.65 16.24 -28.41
CA ARG A 412 9.88 16.81 -28.97
C ARG A 412 11.04 15.83 -28.80
N PRO A 413 12.02 15.81 -29.71
CA PRO A 413 13.18 14.93 -29.57
C PRO A 413 13.92 15.19 -28.26
N ASN A 414 14.30 14.12 -27.58
CA ASN A 414 15.15 14.19 -26.38
C ASN A 414 16.62 14.47 -26.80
N ILE A 415 17.18 15.60 -26.38
CA ILE A 415 18.55 16.03 -26.68
C ILE A 415 19.51 15.91 -25.49
N ARG A 416 19.06 15.30 -24.39
CA ARG A 416 19.88 15.07 -23.19
C ARG A 416 21.13 14.24 -23.54
N LYS A 417 22.25 14.60 -22.91
CA LYS A 417 23.51 13.88 -23.04
C LYS A 417 23.72 12.96 -21.83
N ASP A 418 23.68 11.66 -22.05
CA ASP A 418 23.99 10.69 -21.01
C ASP A 418 25.46 10.27 -21.12
N TYR A 419 26.28 10.70 -20.15
CA TYR A 419 27.70 10.39 -20.10
C TYR A 419 27.94 8.96 -19.59
N PRO A 420 29.07 8.32 -19.98
CA PRO A 420 29.48 7.04 -19.41
C PRO A 420 29.67 7.13 -17.90
N ASP A 421 29.47 5.97 -17.24
CA ASP A 421 29.70 5.87 -15.79
C ASP A 421 31.19 6.10 -15.47
N ALA A 422 31.46 6.87 -14.42
CA ALA A 422 32.78 7.07 -13.86
C ALA A 422 32.97 6.16 -12.64
N VAL A 423 33.85 5.16 -12.74
CA VAL A 423 34.05 4.18 -11.65
C VAL A 423 35.37 4.48 -10.93
N TYR A 424 35.29 4.62 -9.61
CA TYR A 424 36.42 4.89 -8.72
C TYR A 424 36.73 3.69 -7.85
N LYS A 425 37.96 3.61 -7.38
CA LYS A 425 38.40 2.53 -6.49
C LYS A 425 37.70 2.61 -5.13
N THR A 426 37.61 3.81 -4.54
CA THR A 426 37.10 4.04 -3.19
C THR A 426 35.87 4.95 -3.19
N VAL A 427 35.03 4.81 -2.16
CA VAL A 427 33.89 5.72 -1.92
C VAL A 427 34.36 7.17 -1.73
N ASN A 428 35.51 7.39 -1.06
CA ASN A 428 36.04 8.73 -0.84
C ASN A 428 36.50 9.42 -2.14
N GLY A 429 37.15 8.68 -3.04
CA GLY A 429 37.53 9.18 -4.37
C GLY A 429 36.33 9.58 -5.19
N LYS A 430 35.30 8.72 -5.19
CA LYS A 430 34.00 8.97 -5.81
C LYS A 430 33.37 10.29 -5.32
N TYR A 431 33.23 10.48 -4.01
CA TYR A 431 32.61 11.70 -3.47
C TYR A 431 33.41 12.97 -3.72
N ARG A 432 34.73 12.91 -3.71
CA ARG A 432 35.58 14.04 -4.14
C ARG A 432 35.24 14.46 -5.57
N ALA A 433 35.18 13.51 -6.48
CA ALA A 433 34.85 13.78 -7.89
C ALA A 433 33.43 14.30 -8.07
N VAL A 434 32.46 13.78 -7.32
CA VAL A 434 31.07 14.29 -7.30
C VAL A 434 31.04 15.75 -6.87
N ILE A 435 31.76 16.13 -5.79
CA ILE A 435 31.80 17.49 -5.29
C ILE A 435 32.47 18.42 -6.29
N GLU A 436 33.58 17.99 -6.93
CA GLU A 436 34.24 18.75 -7.97
C GLU A 436 33.31 19.05 -9.14
N GLN A 437 32.58 18.04 -9.65
CA GLN A 437 31.61 18.21 -10.72
C GLN A 437 30.44 19.13 -10.30
N VAL A 438 29.92 19.00 -9.07
CA VAL A 438 28.88 19.89 -8.55
C VAL A 438 29.35 21.33 -8.50
N MET A 439 30.56 21.57 -8.01
CA MET A 439 31.14 22.93 -7.93
C MET A 439 31.46 23.54 -9.31
N GLU A 440 31.88 22.73 -10.27
CA GLU A 440 32.06 23.12 -11.67
C GLU A 440 30.74 23.58 -12.29
N CYS A 441 29.68 22.77 -12.15
CA CYS A 441 28.35 23.12 -12.65
C CYS A 441 27.81 24.38 -12.00
N HIS A 442 27.90 24.49 -10.67
CA HIS A 442 27.46 25.66 -9.92
C HIS A 442 28.16 26.94 -10.40
N LYS A 443 29.48 26.90 -10.60
CA LYS A 443 30.28 28.02 -11.14
C LYS A 443 29.83 28.42 -12.54
N ASN A 444 29.45 27.45 -13.37
CA ASN A 444 28.96 27.67 -14.73
C ASN A 444 27.47 28.08 -14.79
N GLY A 445 26.80 28.21 -13.64
CA GLY A 445 25.40 28.54 -13.56
C GLY A 445 24.49 27.41 -13.97
N GLN A 446 24.98 26.18 -14.10
CA GLN A 446 24.21 24.98 -14.43
C GLN A 446 23.60 24.37 -13.16
N PRO A 447 22.29 24.19 -13.05
CA PRO A 447 21.66 23.50 -11.91
C PRO A 447 22.03 22.03 -11.87
N VAL A 448 22.21 21.48 -10.65
CA VAL A 448 22.62 20.10 -10.41
C VAL A 448 21.65 19.42 -9.44
N LEU A 449 21.21 18.23 -9.81
CA LEU A 449 20.48 17.32 -8.93
C LEU A 449 21.34 16.08 -8.67
N VAL A 450 21.73 15.88 -7.40
CA VAL A 450 22.53 14.74 -6.97
C VAL A 450 21.61 13.71 -6.35
N GLY A 451 21.46 12.55 -6.99
CA GLY A 451 20.70 11.40 -6.50
C GLY A 451 21.55 10.50 -5.61
N THR A 452 21.06 10.19 -4.41
CA THR A 452 21.67 9.25 -3.45
C THR A 452 20.70 8.11 -3.12
N VAL A 453 21.21 6.94 -2.77
CA VAL A 453 20.39 5.74 -2.51
C VAL A 453 19.85 5.68 -1.09
N SER A 454 20.40 6.46 -0.13
CA SER A 454 19.93 6.47 1.25
C SER A 454 20.00 7.85 1.88
N VAL A 455 19.23 8.05 2.96
CA VAL A 455 19.25 9.28 3.78
C VAL A 455 20.64 9.53 4.36
N GLU A 456 21.30 8.48 4.88
CA GLU A 456 22.64 8.54 5.45
C GLU A 456 23.67 9.06 4.44
N LYS A 457 23.65 8.51 3.20
CA LYS A 457 24.56 8.92 2.12
C LYS A 457 24.28 10.38 1.70
N SER A 458 23.00 10.80 1.71
CA SER A 458 22.64 12.20 1.43
C SER A 458 23.17 13.16 2.49
N GLU A 459 23.09 12.81 3.77
CA GLU A 459 23.62 13.62 4.87
C GLU A 459 25.15 13.65 4.89
N MET A 460 25.80 12.51 4.58
CA MET A 460 27.26 12.45 4.46
C MET A 460 27.76 13.36 3.35
N LEU A 461 27.16 13.28 2.16
CA LEU A 461 27.49 14.14 1.04
C LEU A 461 27.24 15.62 1.37
N ALA A 462 26.13 15.94 2.03
CA ALA A 462 25.81 17.30 2.47
C ALA A 462 26.88 17.83 3.43
N LYS A 463 27.33 17.04 4.41
CA LYS A 463 28.44 17.45 5.32
C LYS A 463 29.75 17.68 4.59
N MET A 464 30.05 16.87 3.57
CA MET A 464 31.25 17.10 2.74
C MET A 464 31.13 18.37 1.90
N LEU A 465 29.97 18.59 1.28
CA LEU A 465 29.71 19.77 0.43
C LEU A 465 29.72 21.09 1.23
N GLN A 466 29.26 21.07 2.51
CA GLN A 466 29.31 22.23 3.41
C GLN A 466 30.70 22.88 3.56
N LYS A 467 31.76 22.12 3.31
CA LYS A 467 33.14 22.63 3.33
C LYS A 467 33.46 23.53 2.13
N HIS A 468 32.68 23.43 1.05
CA HIS A 468 32.88 24.13 -0.22
C HIS A 468 31.83 25.23 -0.46
N THR A 469 30.56 24.96 -0.14
CA THR A 469 29.44 25.90 -0.25
C THR A 469 28.37 25.63 0.79
N ARG A 470 27.59 26.68 1.14
CA ARG A 470 26.39 26.56 1.98
C ARG A 470 25.09 26.71 1.17
N ASP A 471 25.20 27.03 -0.10
CA ASP A 471 24.07 27.26 -1.00
C ASP A 471 23.66 25.95 -1.68
N PHE A 472 23.01 25.07 -0.92
CA PHE A 472 22.43 23.84 -1.42
C PHE A 472 21.22 23.40 -0.59
N ASN A 473 20.34 22.64 -1.21
CA ASN A 473 19.17 22.04 -0.57
C ASN A 473 19.33 20.52 -0.44
N VAL A 474 18.83 19.96 0.67
CA VAL A 474 18.76 18.50 0.89
C VAL A 474 17.31 18.07 0.98
N LEU A 475 16.95 17.15 0.12
CA LEU A 475 15.62 16.56 0.02
C LEU A 475 15.67 15.09 0.38
N ASN A 476 15.24 14.77 1.59
CA ASN A 476 15.19 13.40 2.11
C ASN A 476 13.95 13.23 3.02
N ALA A 477 13.73 12.01 3.53
CA ALA A 477 12.58 11.68 4.38
C ALA A 477 12.40 12.57 5.61
N LYS A 478 13.48 13.21 6.10
CA LYS A 478 13.41 14.12 7.26
C LYS A 478 12.84 15.49 6.91
N ASN A 479 12.90 15.90 5.63
CA ASN A 479 12.52 17.23 5.12
C ASN A 479 11.36 17.17 4.11
N HIS A 480 10.52 16.15 4.18
CA HIS A 480 9.43 15.92 3.20
C HIS A 480 8.37 17.03 3.15
N GLU A 481 8.16 17.77 4.25
CA GLU A 481 7.20 18.88 4.30
C GLU A 481 7.53 20.03 3.35
N ARG A 482 8.82 20.20 3.03
CA ARG A 482 9.31 21.23 2.10
C ARG A 482 9.66 20.68 0.71
N GLU A 483 9.27 19.45 0.42
CA GLU A 483 9.61 18.76 -0.83
C GLU A 483 9.20 19.57 -2.07
N ALA A 484 7.97 20.03 -2.14
CA ALA A 484 7.42 20.78 -3.27
C ALA A 484 8.17 22.11 -3.48
N GLU A 485 8.52 22.81 -2.39
CA GLU A 485 9.28 24.07 -2.44
C GLU A 485 10.68 23.85 -3.01
N ILE A 486 11.39 22.83 -2.50
CA ILE A 486 12.77 22.53 -2.92
C ILE A 486 12.79 22.10 -4.39
N VAL A 487 11.86 21.23 -4.81
CA VAL A 487 11.80 20.76 -6.20
C VAL A 487 11.46 21.88 -7.16
N ALA A 488 10.53 22.77 -6.80
CA ALA A 488 10.16 23.94 -7.62
C ALA A 488 11.36 24.88 -7.87
N GLN A 489 12.35 24.91 -6.97
CA GLN A 489 13.55 25.76 -7.08
C GLN A 489 14.78 25.01 -7.61
N ALA A 490 14.72 23.68 -7.77
CA ALA A 490 15.88 22.87 -8.17
C ALA A 490 16.39 23.17 -9.59
N GLY A 491 15.58 23.79 -10.44
CA GLY A 491 15.96 24.21 -11.80
C GLY A 491 16.51 25.62 -11.92
N LYS A 492 16.68 26.37 -10.83
CA LYS A 492 17.27 27.73 -10.84
C LYS A 492 18.75 27.71 -11.24
N LYS A 493 19.22 28.81 -11.76
CA LYS A 493 20.63 29.00 -12.16
C LYS A 493 21.58 28.66 -11.02
N GLY A 494 22.44 27.67 -11.26
CA GLY A 494 23.46 27.24 -10.31
C GLY A 494 22.90 26.56 -9.05
N ALA A 495 21.62 26.20 -8.99
CA ALA A 495 21.04 25.51 -7.84
C ALA A 495 21.70 24.14 -7.62
N ILE A 496 21.97 23.80 -6.37
CA ILE A 496 22.47 22.49 -5.97
C ILE A 496 21.39 21.80 -5.11
N THR A 497 20.92 20.64 -5.54
CA THR A 497 19.95 19.86 -4.79
C THR A 497 20.46 18.44 -4.60
N ILE A 498 20.57 17.98 -3.36
CA ILE A 498 20.87 16.59 -3.01
C ILE A 498 19.54 15.93 -2.66
N ALA A 499 19.16 14.86 -3.38
CA ALA A 499 17.89 14.17 -3.17
C ALA A 499 18.11 12.68 -2.96
N THR A 500 17.39 12.08 -2.02
CA THR A 500 17.26 10.63 -1.97
C THR A 500 16.41 10.15 -3.14
N ASN A 501 16.59 8.91 -3.50
CA ASN A 501 16.18 8.25 -4.73
C ASN A 501 14.82 8.68 -5.31
N MET A 502 13.78 8.72 -4.50
CA MET A 502 12.41 8.97 -4.95
C MET A 502 11.86 10.34 -4.53
N ALA A 503 12.63 11.13 -3.80
CA ALA A 503 12.20 12.45 -3.39
C ALA A 503 11.93 13.34 -4.62
N GLY A 504 10.78 14.02 -4.65
CA GLY A 504 10.33 14.83 -5.79
C GLY A 504 9.77 14.01 -6.96
N ARG A 505 9.47 12.72 -6.81
CA ARG A 505 8.80 11.92 -7.85
C ARG A 505 7.40 12.48 -8.13
N GLY A 506 6.98 12.46 -9.39
CA GLY A 506 5.69 13.03 -9.81
C GLY A 506 5.65 14.56 -9.86
N THR A 507 6.76 15.24 -9.56
CA THR A 507 6.88 16.70 -9.65
C THR A 507 7.91 17.08 -10.71
N ASP A 508 7.55 18.03 -11.57
CA ASP A 508 8.43 18.51 -12.63
C ASP A 508 9.44 19.55 -12.13
N ILE A 509 10.71 19.42 -12.55
CA ILE A 509 11.74 20.42 -12.34
C ILE A 509 11.78 21.34 -13.56
N MET A 510 11.32 22.56 -13.40
CA MET A 510 11.30 23.56 -14.46
C MET A 510 12.62 24.36 -14.45
N LEU A 511 13.22 24.54 -15.63
CA LEU A 511 14.45 25.36 -15.75
C LEU A 511 14.13 26.83 -15.45
N GLY A 512 14.99 27.49 -14.64
CA GLY A 512 14.79 28.85 -14.16
C GLY A 512 13.91 28.94 -12.90
N GLY A 513 13.21 27.89 -12.52
CA GLY A 513 12.26 27.84 -11.40
C GLY A 513 10.79 27.79 -11.83
N ASN A 514 9.87 27.81 -10.89
CA ASN A 514 8.43 27.74 -11.13
C ASN A 514 7.73 29.05 -10.72
N ALA A 515 7.25 29.82 -11.71
CA ALA A 515 6.57 31.10 -11.50
C ALA A 515 5.22 30.95 -10.79
N GLU A 516 4.46 29.90 -11.12
CA GLU A 516 3.16 29.61 -10.51
C GLU A 516 3.32 29.31 -9.03
N PHE A 517 4.30 28.45 -8.70
CA PHE A 517 4.63 28.13 -7.32
C PHE A 517 5.05 29.38 -6.54
N MET A 518 5.87 30.26 -7.13
CA MET A 518 6.30 31.51 -6.48
C MET A 518 5.13 32.47 -6.25
N ALA A 519 4.22 32.60 -7.21
CA ALA A 519 3.02 33.41 -7.08
C ALA A 519 2.11 32.88 -5.95
N LYS A 520 1.84 31.58 -5.92
CA LYS A 520 1.03 30.95 -4.86
C LYS A 520 1.71 31.03 -3.49
N ALA A 521 3.01 30.83 -3.42
CA ALA A 521 3.78 30.98 -2.17
C ALA A 521 3.73 32.42 -1.63
N GLN A 522 3.78 33.41 -2.53
CA GLN A 522 3.64 34.82 -2.14
C GLN A 522 2.20 35.15 -1.68
N MET A 523 1.18 34.60 -2.35
CA MET A 523 -0.22 34.74 -1.91
C MET A 523 -0.45 34.17 -0.50
N ARG A 524 0.15 32.99 -0.19
CA ARG A 524 0.11 32.41 1.17
C ARG A 524 0.80 33.32 2.18
N LYS A 525 1.97 33.88 1.83
CA LYS A 525 2.71 34.80 2.71
C LYS A 525 1.97 36.12 2.96
N GLU A 526 1.19 36.57 2.01
CA GLU A 526 0.35 37.76 2.10
C GLU A 526 -1.04 37.45 2.71
N HIS A 527 -1.34 36.20 3.03
CA HIS A 527 -2.64 35.73 3.53
C HIS A 527 -3.81 36.16 2.65
N VAL A 528 -3.63 36.13 1.33
CA VAL A 528 -4.62 36.65 0.36
C VAL A 528 -5.93 35.89 0.45
N CYS A 529 -5.87 34.55 0.46
CA CYS A 529 -7.08 33.71 0.47
C CYS A 529 -7.81 33.77 1.79
N GLU A 530 -7.09 33.78 2.90
CA GLU A 530 -7.65 33.96 4.25
C GLU A 530 -8.39 35.29 4.38
N ASN A 531 -7.79 36.37 3.87
CA ASN A 531 -8.40 37.71 3.88
C ASN A 531 -9.65 37.80 3.00
N LEU A 532 -9.68 37.06 1.87
CA LEU A 532 -10.85 37.03 0.99
C LEU A 532 -12.01 36.21 1.60
N LEU A 533 -11.71 35.09 2.26
CA LEU A 533 -12.71 34.23 2.87
C LEU A 533 -13.27 34.77 4.18
N ASN A 534 -12.41 35.38 5.00
CA ASN A 534 -12.80 35.97 6.29
C ASN A 534 -12.05 37.27 6.54
N PRO A 535 -12.54 38.42 5.98
CA PRO A 535 -11.88 39.72 6.10
C PRO A 535 -11.74 40.22 7.52
N GLU A 536 -12.70 39.85 8.43
CA GLU A 536 -12.69 40.30 9.81
C GLU A 536 -11.70 39.53 10.69
N LYS A 537 -11.51 38.23 10.40
CA LYS A 537 -10.64 37.34 11.15
C LYS A 537 -9.98 36.31 10.21
N PRO A 538 -8.95 36.70 9.49
CA PRO A 538 -8.28 35.80 8.52
C PRO A 538 -7.76 34.51 9.15
N GLU A 539 -7.35 34.54 10.42
CA GLU A 539 -6.87 33.43 11.22
C GLU A 539 -7.91 32.32 11.49
N ASP A 540 -9.22 32.68 11.43
CA ASP A 540 -10.35 31.77 11.64
C ASP A 540 -10.88 31.18 10.31
N ALA A 541 -10.26 31.48 9.16
CA ALA A 541 -10.66 30.93 7.86
C ALA A 541 -10.45 29.40 7.81
N ASP A 542 -11.42 28.68 7.21
CA ASP A 542 -11.29 27.22 7.03
C ASP A 542 -10.08 26.88 6.15
N PRO A 543 -9.10 26.14 6.66
CA PRO A 543 -7.90 25.77 5.90
C PRO A 543 -8.21 25.05 4.57
N ASN A 544 -9.29 24.28 4.51
CA ASN A 544 -9.67 23.58 3.28
C ASN A 544 -10.24 24.57 2.24
N ALA A 545 -11.03 25.55 2.67
CA ALA A 545 -11.54 26.61 1.79
C ALA A 545 -10.41 27.52 1.28
N VAL A 546 -9.43 27.83 2.13
CA VAL A 546 -8.22 28.59 1.75
C VAL A 546 -7.43 27.84 0.65
N GLU A 547 -7.20 26.55 0.83
CA GLU A 547 -6.46 25.75 -0.14
C GLU A 547 -7.22 25.59 -1.46
N LEU A 548 -8.54 25.44 -1.39
CA LEU A 548 -9.41 25.39 -2.57
C LEU A 548 -9.34 26.72 -3.35
N LEU A 549 -9.47 27.85 -2.66
CA LEU A 549 -9.42 29.17 -3.28
C LEU A 549 -8.05 29.44 -3.92
N LEU A 550 -6.97 29.04 -3.25
CA LEU A 550 -5.61 29.13 -3.79
C LEU A 550 -5.41 28.23 -5.03
N THR A 551 -6.08 27.10 -5.05
CA THR A 551 -6.07 26.19 -6.21
C THR A 551 -6.86 26.78 -7.38
N GLU A 552 -8.00 27.45 -7.12
CA GLU A 552 -8.78 28.13 -8.16
C GLU A 552 -8.15 29.43 -8.67
N ALA A 553 -7.12 29.96 -8.00
CA ALA A 553 -6.44 31.19 -8.39
C ALA A 553 -5.71 31.12 -9.74
N ASP A 554 -5.29 29.93 -10.19
CA ASP A 554 -4.68 29.71 -11.51
C ASP A 554 -5.67 29.13 -12.55
N GLY A 555 -6.96 29.07 -12.21
CA GLY A 555 -8.00 28.58 -13.12
C GLY A 555 -8.43 29.61 -14.15
N HIS A 556 -8.77 29.12 -15.36
CA HIS A 556 -9.20 29.95 -16.49
C HIS A 556 -10.71 29.82 -16.79
N GLY A 557 -11.43 28.90 -16.12
CA GLY A 557 -12.88 28.71 -16.33
C GLY A 557 -13.69 29.90 -15.85
N ASP A 558 -14.83 30.17 -16.52
CA ASP A 558 -15.75 31.23 -16.12
C ASP A 558 -16.34 30.97 -14.72
N THR A 559 -16.33 31.99 -13.90
CA THR A 559 -16.91 31.97 -12.55
C THR A 559 -17.53 33.31 -12.22
N THR A 560 -18.59 33.30 -11.41
CA THR A 560 -19.22 34.50 -10.86
C THR A 560 -18.83 34.75 -9.38
N ASP A 561 -18.01 33.86 -8.82
CA ASP A 561 -17.54 33.99 -7.44
C ASP A 561 -16.51 35.10 -7.31
N GLU A 562 -16.86 36.17 -6.56
CA GLU A 562 -16.02 37.34 -6.39
C GLU A 562 -14.68 37.02 -5.70
N ASN A 563 -14.66 36.05 -4.77
CA ASN A 563 -13.42 35.64 -4.09
C ASN A 563 -12.48 34.96 -5.05
N ILE A 564 -12.98 34.05 -5.90
CA ILE A 564 -12.19 33.39 -6.93
C ILE A 564 -11.64 34.43 -7.91
N LEU A 565 -12.47 35.35 -8.37
CA LEU A 565 -12.05 36.41 -9.29
C LEU A 565 -10.99 37.34 -8.67
N ALA A 566 -11.10 37.65 -7.39
CA ALA A 566 -10.10 38.44 -6.67
C ALA A 566 -8.78 37.67 -6.48
N ALA A 567 -8.86 36.39 -6.13
CA ALA A 567 -7.69 35.53 -6.02
C ALA A 567 -6.96 35.36 -7.37
N ARG A 568 -7.70 35.18 -8.47
CA ARG A 568 -7.14 35.11 -9.85
C ARG A 568 -6.42 36.39 -10.23
N ARG A 569 -7.03 37.55 -10.00
CA ARG A 569 -6.38 38.85 -10.29
C ARG A 569 -5.06 38.97 -9.52
N ARG A 570 -5.03 38.63 -8.25
CA ARG A 570 -3.81 38.69 -7.45
C ARG A 570 -2.76 37.71 -7.91
N PHE A 571 -3.16 36.49 -8.26
CA PHE A 571 -2.28 35.48 -8.83
C PHE A 571 -1.67 35.97 -10.17
N GLU A 572 -2.50 36.51 -11.09
CA GLU A 572 -2.04 37.01 -12.38
C GLU A 572 -1.04 38.17 -12.23
N GLU A 573 -1.28 39.08 -11.30
CA GLU A 573 -0.33 40.18 -10.99
C GLU A 573 1.04 39.61 -10.55
N LEU A 574 1.04 38.70 -9.60
CA LEU A 574 2.26 38.07 -9.09
C LEU A 574 2.94 37.19 -10.14
N TYR A 575 2.16 36.46 -10.90
CA TYR A 575 2.66 35.60 -11.97
C TYR A 575 3.32 36.43 -13.07
N ALA A 576 2.65 37.51 -13.52
CA ALA A 576 3.22 38.45 -14.49
C ALA A 576 4.51 39.15 -14.01
N GLN A 577 4.65 39.35 -12.68
CA GLN A 577 5.86 39.90 -12.09
C GLN A 577 7.02 38.90 -12.11
N TYR A 578 6.77 37.61 -11.78
CA TYR A 578 7.83 36.62 -11.68
C TYR A 578 8.21 35.99 -13.01
N LYS A 579 7.26 35.78 -13.91
CA LYS A 579 7.44 35.06 -15.18
C LYS A 579 8.61 35.59 -16.05
N PRO A 580 8.74 36.89 -16.35
CA PRO A 580 9.82 37.38 -17.24
C PRO A 580 11.21 37.12 -16.67
N ALA A 581 11.39 37.27 -15.35
CA ALA A 581 12.66 37.00 -14.69
C ALA A 581 13.05 35.52 -14.75
N ILE A 582 12.04 34.63 -14.52
CA ILE A 582 12.23 33.17 -14.54
C ILE A 582 12.50 32.69 -15.99
N GLU A 583 11.80 33.22 -16.98
CA GLU A 583 12.05 32.90 -18.40
C GLU A 583 13.46 33.32 -18.85
N ALA A 584 13.91 34.50 -18.45
CA ALA A 584 15.26 34.94 -18.72
C ALA A 584 16.33 34.05 -18.05
N GLU A 585 16.09 33.67 -16.80
CA GLU A 585 16.95 32.73 -16.06
C GLU A 585 16.92 31.31 -16.71
N ALA A 586 15.75 30.83 -17.17
CA ALA A 586 15.61 29.59 -17.87
C ALA A 586 16.45 29.55 -19.16
N ASP A 587 16.47 30.65 -19.92
CA ASP A 587 17.30 30.76 -21.14
C ASP A 587 18.80 30.73 -20.81
N GLU A 588 19.22 31.32 -19.69
CA GLU A 588 20.60 31.21 -19.24
C GLU A 588 20.96 29.78 -18.84
N VAL A 589 20.05 29.09 -18.12
CA VAL A 589 20.22 27.70 -17.73
C VAL A 589 20.25 26.77 -18.96
N ARG A 590 19.42 27.01 -19.97
CA ARG A 590 19.46 26.27 -21.24
C ARG A 590 20.79 26.42 -21.95
N LYS A 591 21.35 27.66 -21.96
CA LYS A 591 22.67 27.94 -22.55
C LYS A 591 23.83 27.30 -21.75
N ALA A 592 23.67 27.17 -20.43
CA ALA A 592 24.60 26.46 -19.54
C ALA A 592 24.54 24.91 -19.70
N GLY A 593 23.59 24.38 -20.47
CA GLY A 593 23.47 22.95 -20.70
C GLY A 593 22.27 22.29 -20.03
N GLY A 594 21.37 23.06 -19.40
CA GLY A 594 20.18 22.57 -18.69
C GLY A 594 20.51 21.86 -17.37
N LEU A 595 19.58 21.09 -16.84
CA LEU A 595 19.75 20.37 -15.57
C LEU A 595 20.77 19.23 -15.71
N PHE A 596 21.74 19.16 -14.80
CA PHE A 596 22.70 18.07 -14.71
C PHE A 596 22.30 17.08 -13.62
N ILE A 597 22.15 15.82 -13.97
CA ILE A 597 21.83 14.73 -13.03
C ILE A 597 23.10 13.97 -12.67
N ILE A 598 23.40 13.87 -11.39
CA ILE A 598 24.49 13.08 -10.86
C ILE A 598 23.90 11.93 -10.04
N GLY A 599 24.13 10.70 -10.47
CA GLY A 599 23.86 9.52 -9.66
C GLY A 599 25.10 9.14 -8.86
N THR A 600 25.00 8.98 -7.56
CA THR A 600 26.14 8.59 -6.72
C THR A 600 26.35 7.09 -6.64
N GLU A 601 25.36 6.31 -7.05
CA GLU A 601 25.37 4.84 -7.12
C GLU A 601 24.39 4.36 -8.16
N ARG A 602 24.52 3.09 -8.61
CA ARG A 602 23.50 2.40 -9.35
C ARG A 602 22.48 1.77 -8.38
N HIS A 603 21.21 1.86 -8.74
CA HIS A 603 20.12 1.28 -7.97
C HIS A 603 19.97 -0.21 -8.26
N GLU A 604 19.17 -0.90 -7.46
CA GLU A 604 18.84 -2.31 -7.65
C GLU A 604 18.17 -2.59 -9.01
N SER A 605 17.47 -1.59 -9.58
CA SER A 605 16.80 -1.68 -10.86
C SER A 605 17.25 -0.58 -11.83
N ARG A 606 17.53 -0.97 -13.08
CA ARG A 606 17.81 -0.03 -14.18
C ARG A 606 16.71 0.98 -14.41
N ARG A 607 15.48 0.60 -14.08
CA ARG A 607 14.31 1.44 -14.17
C ARG A 607 14.44 2.70 -13.29
N ILE A 608 14.89 2.53 -12.05
CA ILE A 608 15.11 3.64 -11.10
C ILE A 608 16.21 4.57 -11.62
N ASP A 609 17.30 4.02 -12.16
CA ASP A 609 18.35 4.82 -12.81
C ASP A 609 17.81 5.67 -13.97
N ASN A 610 16.92 5.07 -14.79
CA ASN A 610 16.29 5.77 -15.90
C ASN A 610 15.29 6.85 -15.43
N GLN A 611 14.59 6.63 -14.33
CA GLN A 611 13.72 7.66 -13.71
C GLN A 611 14.55 8.85 -13.21
N LEU A 612 15.70 8.58 -12.59
CA LEU A 612 16.61 9.64 -12.15
C LEU A 612 17.14 10.45 -13.34
N ARG A 613 17.62 9.78 -14.40
CA ARG A 613 18.05 10.44 -15.65
C ARG A 613 16.91 11.23 -16.28
N GLY A 614 15.68 10.70 -16.24
CA GLY A 614 14.48 11.30 -16.83
C GLY A 614 14.03 12.62 -16.18
N ARG A 615 14.67 13.04 -15.09
CA ARG A 615 14.42 14.36 -14.50
C ARG A 615 15.00 15.52 -15.31
N ALA A 616 15.97 15.26 -16.19
CA ALA A 616 16.55 16.21 -17.12
C ALA A 616 16.17 15.93 -18.59
N GLY A 617 16.25 16.91 -19.45
CA GLY A 617 16.00 16.78 -20.90
C GLY A 617 14.51 16.63 -21.24
N ARG A 618 13.64 17.40 -20.59
CA ARG A 618 12.18 17.36 -20.78
C ARG A 618 11.74 18.29 -21.90
N GLN A 619 10.73 17.90 -22.67
CA GLN A 619 10.12 18.69 -23.74
C GLN A 619 11.13 19.34 -24.71
N GLY A 620 12.25 18.64 -24.99
CA GLY A 620 13.30 19.11 -25.88
C GLY A 620 14.31 20.10 -25.26
N ASP A 621 14.24 20.31 -23.93
CA ASP A 621 15.26 21.08 -23.21
C ASP A 621 16.59 20.31 -23.16
N PRO A 622 17.75 21.02 -23.14
CA PRO A 622 19.03 20.39 -22.90
C PRO A 622 19.11 19.83 -21.47
N GLY A 623 20.01 18.88 -21.29
CA GLY A 623 20.27 18.27 -19.99
C GLY A 623 21.44 17.31 -20.10
N ALA A 624 21.95 16.89 -18.96
CA ALA A 624 23.02 15.90 -18.90
C ALA A 624 22.81 14.93 -17.73
N SER A 625 23.38 13.73 -17.85
CA SER A 625 23.43 12.79 -16.72
C SER A 625 24.75 12.04 -16.67
N ARG A 626 25.23 11.75 -15.45
CA ARG A 626 26.39 10.89 -15.22
C ARG A 626 26.25 10.15 -13.88
N PHE A 627 26.65 8.88 -13.85
CA PHE A 627 26.77 8.12 -12.62
C PHE A 627 28.24 8.05 -12.18
N TYR A 628 28.46 8.27 -10.89
CA TYR A 628 29.74 8.18 -10.21
C TYR A 628 29.66 6.99 -9.26
N LEU A 629 30.50 5.97 -9.50
CA LEU A 629 30.42 4.67 -8.84
C LEU A 629 31.70 4.35 -8.12
N SER A 630 31.62 3.51 -7.10
CA SER A 630 32.79 2.93 -6.44
C SER A 630 32.75 1.42 -6.45
N LEU A 631 33.90 0.76 -6.44
CA LEU A 631 33.99 -0.69 -6.27
C LEU A 631 33.53 -1.14 -4.87
N GLU A 632 33.52 -0.21 -3.92
CA GLU A 632 33.02 -0.43 -2.56
C GLU A 632 31.49 -0.25 -2.43
N ASP A 633 30.80 0.21 -3.49
CA ASP A 633 29.34 0.35 -3.49
C ASP A 633 28.68 -1.03 -3.37
N ASP A 634 27.54 -1.13 -2.67
CA ASP A 634 26.90 -2.39 -2.33
C ASP A 634 26.64 -3.30 -3.54
N LEU A 635 26.17 -2.73 -4.65
CA LEU A 635 25.92 -3.49 -5.88
C LEU A 635 27.22 -4.09 -6.45
N MET A 636 28.33 -3.34 -6.41
CA MET A 636 29.63 -3.82 -6.87
C MET A 636 30.21 -4.87 -5.95
N ARG A 637 30.14 -4.65 -4.64
CA ARG A 637 30.63 -5.57 -3.60
C ARG A 637 29.88 -6.92 -3.67
N LEU A 638 28.57 -6.92 -3.87
CA LEU A 638 27.74 -8.12 -3.88
C LEU A 638 27.81 -8.92 -5.21
N PHE A 639 28.19 -8.31 -6.33
CA PHE A 639 28.08 -8.95 -7.65
C PHE A 639 29.38 -8.94 -8.50
N GLY A 640 30.54 -8.78 -7.91
CA GLY A 640 31.80 -8.99 -8.63
C GLY A 640 32.85 -7.87 -8.50
N GLY A 641 32.78 -7.06 -7.45
CA GLY A 641 33.77 -6.01 -7.16
C GLY A 641 35.18 -6.54 -6.99
N ASP A 642 35.36 -7.75 -6.45
CA ASP A 642 36.69 -8.32 -6.13
C ASP A 642 37.53 -8.59 -7.37
N ARG A 643 36.94 -9.10 -8.48
CA ARG A 643 37.66 -9.30 -9.74
C ARG A 643 38.12 -7.98 -10.38
N VAL A 644 37.28 -6.98 -10.28
CA VAL A 644 37.60 -5.64 -10.81
C VAL A 644 38.60 -4.95 -9.89
N SER A 645 38.47 -5.10 -8.55
CA SER A 645 39.39 -4.56 -7.57
C SER A 645 40.83 -5.14 -7.75
N SER A 646 40.96 -6.47 -7.92
CA SER A 646 42.23 -7.09 -8.17
C SER A 646 42.88 -6.66 -9.50
N LEU A 647 42.04 -6.35 -10.51
CA LEU A 647 42.52 -5.78 -11.77
C LEU A 647 43.04 -4.33 -11.58
N MET A 648 42.35 -3.53 -10.77
CA MET A 648 42.75 -2.14 -10.46
C MET A 648 44.06 -2.11 -9.65
N ASP A 649 44.23 -3.03 -8.69
CA ASP A 649 45.45 -3.18 -7.91
C ASP A 649 46.64 -3.58 -8.81
N THR A 650 46.38 -4.45 -9.78
CA THR A 650 47.39 -4.84 -10.78
C THR A 650 47.79 -3.67 -11.68
N LEU A 651 46.84 -2.79 -12.03
CA LEU A 651 47.07 -1.60 -12.86
C LEU A 651 47.67 -0.43 -12.09
N LYS A 652 47.80 -0.50 -10.76
CA LYS A 652 48.30 0.57 -9.85
C LYS A 652 47.60 1.92 -10.09
N LEU A 653 46.32 1.93 -10.30
CA LEU A 653 45.53 3.15 -10.51
C LEU A 653 45.34 3.89 -9.18
N ASP A 654 45.44 5.24 -9.27
CA ASP A 654 45.22 6.14 -8.14
C ASP A 654 43.73 6.20 -7.76
N GLU A 655 43.42 6.49 -6.49
CA GLU A 655 42.04 6.56 -5.96
C GLU A 655 41.17 7.60 -6.66
N ASP A 656 41.80 8.69 -7.16
CA ASP A 656 41.11 9.81 -7.80
C ASP A 656 40.95 9.66 -9.32
N THR A 657 41.49 8.59 -9.92
CA THR A 657 41.44 8.38 -11.38
C THR A 657 40.18 7.57 -11.75
N PRO A 658 39.21 8.15 -12.51
CA PRO A 658 38.05 7.41 -12.96
C PRO A 658 38.40 6.39 -14.05
N ILE A 659 37.75 5.23 -13.99
CA ILE A 659 37.80 4.27 -15.07
C ILE A 659 36.50 4.41 -15.87
N GLU A 660 36.62 4.78 -17.13
CA GLU A 660 35.53 4.78 -18.10
C GLU A 660 35.68 3.60 -19.03
N ASN A 661 35.17 2.42 -18.61
CA ASN A 661 35.28 1.21 -19.41
C ASN A 661 33.89 0.58 -19.64
N ARG A 662 33.54 0.40 -20.90
CA ARG A 662 32.28 -0.24 -21.32
C ARG A 662 32.09 -1.65 -20.75
N MET A 663 33.17 -2.36 -20.47
CA MET A 663 33.11 -3.71 -19.89
C MET A 663 32.58 -3.65 -18.44
N ILE A 664 33.01 -2.67 -17.63
CA ILE A 664 32.54 -2.49 -16.26
C ILE A 664 31.06 -2.11 -16.26
N THR A 665 30.65 -1.16 -17.11
CA THR A 665 29.23 -0.80 -17.27
C THR A 665 28.36 -2.00 -17.67
N SER A 666 28.85 -2.86 -18.60
CA SER A 666 28.14 -4.08 -19.00
C SER A 666 28.05 -5.11 -17.87
N THR A 667 29.07 -5.22 -17.02
CA THR A 667 29.04 -6.11 -15.85
C THR A 667 28.02 -5.63 -14.83
N LEU A 668 27.96 -4.32 -14.57
CA LEU A 668 26.94 -3.70 -13.70
C LEU A 668 25.52 -3.90 -14.22
N GLU A 669 25.29 -3.69 -15.51
CA GLU A 669 23.99 -3.95 -16.13
C GLU A 669 23.57 -5.43 -16.01
N SER A 670 24.53 -6.34 -16.11
CA SER A 670 24.29 -7.77 -15.93
C SER A 670 23.97 -8.11 -14.47
N ALA A 671 24.64 -7.47 -13.51
CA ALA A 671 24.35 -7.59 -12.08
C ALA A 671 22.93 -7.07 -11.75
N GLN A 672 22.57 -5.88 -12.25
CA GLN A 672 21.22 -5.36 -12.09
C GLN A 672 20.15 -6.28 -12.68
N LYS A 673 20.38 -6.85 -13.88
CA LYS A 673 19.45 -7.81 -14.47
C LYS A 673 19.26 -9.08 -13.64
N LYS A 674 20.33 -9.60 -13.03
CA LYS A 674 20.24 -10.75 -12.12
C LYS A 674 19.39 -10.40 -10.88
N LEU A 675 19.62 -9.22 -10.32
CA LEU A 675 18.87 -8.74 -9.16
C LEU A 675 17.40 -8.48 -9.49
N GLU A 676 17.10 -7.83 -10.63
CA GLU A 676 15.74 -7.63 -11.15
C GLU A 676 15.03 -9.00 -11.31
N GLY A 677 15.70 -9.98 -11.94
CA GLY A 677 15.14 -11.33 -12.11
C GLY A 677 14.86 -12.03 -10.80
N ARG A 678 15.75 -11.90 -9.80
CA ARG A 678 15.53 -12.45 -8.47
C ARG A 678 14.34 -11.78 -7.76
N ASN A 679 14.27 -10.46 -7.81
CA ASN A 679 13.14 -9.72 -7.21
C ASN A 679 11.80 -10.09 -7.87
N PHE A 680 11.81 -10.33 -9.19
CA PHE A 680 10.65 -10.86 -9.92
C PHE A 680 10.23 -12.25 -9.41
N GLU A 681 11.19 -13.18 -9.24
CA GLU A 681 10.88 -14.51 -8.69
C GLU A 681 10.32 -14.43 -7.25
N ILE A 682 10.85 -13.54 -6.41
CA ILE A 682 10.31 -13.33 -5.06
C ILE A 682 8.84 -12.87 -5.14
N ARG A 683 8.52 -11.85 -5.97
CA ARG A 683 7.14 -11.37 -6.15
C ARG A 683 6.23 -12.46 -6.73
N LYS A 684 6.72 -13.22 -7.70
CA LYS A 684 5.99 -14.35 -8.30
C LYS A 684 5.70 -15.45 -7.28
N ASN A 685 6.63 -15.74 -6.39
CA ASN A 685 6.41 -16.70 -5.32
C ASN A 685 5.39 -16.20 -4.30
N VAL A 686 5.48 -14.94 -3.86
CA VAL A 686 4.45 -14.34 -2.99
C VAL A 686 3.06 -14.46 -3.62
N LEU A 687 2.94 -14.16 -4.91
CA LEU A 687 1.68 -14.28 -5.64
C LEU A 687 1.16 -15.71 -5.68
N LYS A 688 2.03 -16.71 -5.93
CA LYS A 688 1.61 -18.13 -5.98
C LYS A 688 0.98 -18.61 -4.67
N TYR A 689 1.51 -18.16 -3.53
CA TYR A 689 0.92 -18.45 -2.21
C TYR A 689 -0.38 -17.68 -1.99
N ASP A 690 -0.41 -16.38 -2.34
CA ASP A 690 -1.62 -15.57 -2.17
C ASP A 690 -2.74 -15.95 -3.15
N ASP A 691 -2.44 -16.52 -4.32
CA ASP A 691 -3.46 -17.04 -5.25
C ASP A 691 -4.30 -18.17 -4.62
N VAL A 692 -3.69 -19.01 -3.76
CA VAL A 692 -4.43 -20.03 -2.99
C VAL A 692 -5.39 -19.35 -2.01
N MET A 693 -4.87 -18.38 -1.23
CA MET A 693 -5.68 -17.59 -0.31
C MET A 693 -6.75 -16.77 -1.04
N ASN A 694 -6.45 -16.27 -2.24
CA ASN A 694 -7.39 -15.47 -3.01
C ASN A 694 -8.62 -16.27 -3.46
N GLN A 695 -8.44 -17.51 -3.90
CA GLN A 695 -9.56 -18.39 -4.25
C GLN A 695 -10.48 -18.62 -3.05
N GLN A 696 -9.92 -18.87 -1.88
CA GLN A 696 -10.66 -19.02 -0.63
C GLN A 696 -11.36 -17.73 -0.20
N ARG A 697 -10.66 -16.60 -0.34
CA ARG A 697 -11.18 -15.25 -0.04
C ARG A 697 -12.40 -14.92 -0.90
N GLU A 698 -12.33 -15.19 -2.20
CA GLU A 698 -13.46 -14.96 -3.13
C GLU A 698 -14.72 -15.74 -2.72
N ILE A 699 -14.57 -16.98 -2.27
CA ILE A 699 -15.67 -17.81 -1.79
C ILE A 699 -16.28 -17.17 -0.52
N ILE A 700 -15.45 -16.91 0.50
CA ILE A 700 -15.93 -16.40 1.79
C ILE A 700 -16.51 -14.99 1.65
N TYR A 701 -15.84 -14.09 0.93
CA TYR A 701 -16.34 -12.73 0.73
C TYR A 701 -17.60 -12.70 -0.15
N GLY A 702 -17.69 -13.62 -1.13
CA GLY A 702 -18.91 -13.80 -1.92
C GLY A 702 -20.12 -14.24 -1.10
N GLN A 703 -19.95 -15.23 -0.22
CA GLN A 703 -21.00 -15.65 0.73
C GLN A 703 -21.36 -14.52 1.71
N ARG A 704 -20.35 -13.87 2.27
CA ARG A 704 -20.54 -12.75 3.18
C ARG A 704 -21.33 -11.60 2.53
N ARG A 705 -21.05 -11.32 1.25
CA ARG A 705 -21.75 -10.30 0.47
C ARG A 705 -23.24 -10.57 0.32
N LYS A 706 -23.64 -11.81 0.05
CA LYS A 706 -25.07 -12.21 -0.02
C LYS A 706 -25.78 -11.90 1.29
N VAL A 707 -25.16 -12.22 2.42
CA VAL A 707 -25.72 -11.94 3.77
C VAL A 707 -25.87 -10.41 3.99
N LEU A 708 -24.87 -9.61 3.58
CA LEU A 708 -24.92 -8.15 3.69
C LEU A 708 -25.97 -7.53 2.75
N ASP A 709 -26.14 -8.08 1.55
CA ASP A 709 -27.14 -7.64 0.57
C ASP A 709 -28.58 -7.95 1.02
N GLY A 710 -28.73 -8.73 2.10
CA GLY A 710 -30.01 -9.01 2.72
C GLY A 710 -30.78 -10.13 2.05
N GLU A 711 -30.09 -10.99 1.29
CA GLU A 711 -30.71 -12.22 0.74
C GLU A 711 -31.30 -13.07 1.85
N ASP A 712 -32.37 -13.81 1.53
CA ASP A 712 -32.96 -14.81 2.44
C ASP A 712 -32.05 -16.04 2.47
N ILE A 713 -31.40 -16.26 3.59
CA ILE A 713 -30.46 -17.37 3.81
C ILE A 713 -31.07 -18.54 4.60
N SER A 714 -32.41 -18.54 4.81
CA SER A 714 -33.07 -19.60 5.59
C SER A 714 -32.85 -20.99 4.99
N THR A 715 -32.97 -21.11 3.66
CA THR A 715 -32.73 -22.36 2.95
C THR A 715 -31.27 -22.82 3.13
N GLU A 716 -30.28 -21.92 3.04
CA GLU A 716 -28.88 -22.22 3.29
C GLU A 716 -28.64 -22.70 4.73
N MET A 717 -29.29 -22.07 5.71
CA MET A 717 -29.20 -22.49 7.12
C MET A 717 -29.80 -23.89 7.34
N HIS A 718 -30.93 -24.19 6.69
CA HIS A 718 -31.55 -25.56 6.75
C HIS A 718 -30.62 -26.59 6.07
N ASN A 719 -30.02 -26.26 4.95
CA ASN A 719 -29.04 -27.13 4.28
C ASN A 719 -27.80 -27.35 5.15
N MET A 720 -27.28 -26.32 5.79
CA MET A 720 -26.15 -26.44 6.73
C MET A 720 -26.49 -27.38 7.90
N LEU A 721 -27.72 -27.29 8.46
CA LEU A 721 -28.18 -28.20 9.50
C LEU A 721 -28.18 -29.64 8.98
N ARG A 722 -28.73 -29.87 7.80
CA ARG A 722 -28.79 -31.21 7.19
C ARG A 722 -27.41 -31.80 6.93
N GLU A 723 -26.53 -31.02 6.27
CA GLU A 723 -25.18 -31.45 5.94
C GLU A 723 -24.34 -31.76 7.19
N ASN A 724 -24.45 -30.92 8.24
CA ASN A 724 -23.77 -31.17 9.50
C ASN A 724 -24.23 -32.48 10.16
N ILE A 725 -25.54 -32.72 10.20
CA ILE A 725 -26.11 -33.95 10.78
C ILE A 725 -25.70 -35.17 9.97
N ASP A 726 -25.81 -35.12 8.64
CA ASP A 726 -25.43 -36.22 7.76
C ASP A 726 -23.94 -36.57 7.87
N SER A 727 -23.08 -35.55 7.96
CA SER A 727 -21.62 -35.72 8.14
C SER A 727 -21.31 -36.36 9.50
N SER A 728 -21.87 -35.85 10.58
CA SER A 728 -21.67 -36.41 11.92
C SER A 728 -22.23 -37.82 12.07
N CYS A 729 -23.39 -38.08 11.52
CA CYS A 729 -23.96 -39.45 11.52
C CYS A 729 -23.09 -40.44 10.73
N LYS A 730 -22.55 -40.04 9.57
CA LYS A 730 -21.60 -40.87 8.81
C LYS A 730 -20.27 -41.09 9.58
N GLN A 731 -19.82 -40.13 10.34
CA GLN A 731 -18.58 -40.24 11.12
C GLN A 731 -18.74 -41.15 12.34
N PHE A 732 -19.78 -40.94 13.15
CA PHE A 732 -19.96 -41.67 14.41
C PHE A 732 -20.68 -43.01 14.24
N LEU A 733 -21.47 -43.15 13.20
CA LEU A 733 -22.21 -44.38 12.85
C LEU A 733 -21.60 -45.04 11.62
N ALA A 734 -20.28 -45.07 11.53
CA ALA A 734 -19.55 -45.66 10.42
C ALA A 734 -19.50 -47.18 10.51
N GLY A 735 -19.52 -47.86 9.34
CA GLY A 735 -19.44 -49.32 9.24
C GLY A 735 -20.78 -50.03 9.09
N ASP A 736 -20.72 -51.24 8.56
CA ASP A 736 -21.91 -52.09 8.29
C ASP A 736 -22.41 -52.82 9.55
N VAL A 737 -21.54 -52.88 10.59
CA VAL A 737 -21.84 -53.56 11.87
C VAL A 737 -22.38 -52.56 12.88
N LYS A 738 -23.66 -52.62 13.18
CA LYS A 738 -24.33 -51.63 14.06
C LYS A 738 -23.85 -51.67 15.50
N ASP A 739 -23.21 -52.74 15.94
CA ASP A 739 -22.60 -52.87 17.26
C ASP A 739 -21.34 -51.97 17.43
N GLU A 740 -20.75 -51.53 16.30
CA GLU A 740 -19.58 -50.64 16.26
C GLU A 740 -19.97 -49.15 16.22
N TRP A 741 -21.27 -48.82 16.11
CA TRP A 741 -21.76 -47.46 16.09
C TRP A 741 -21.61 -46.77 17.44
N ASP A 742 -20.90 -45.62 17.45
CA ASP A 742 -20.70 -44.87 18.69
C ASP A 742 -21.83 -43.85 18.94
N PHE A 743 -22.97 -44.36 19.42
CA PHE A 743 -24.12 -43.55 19.83
C PHE A 743 -23.75 -42.60 20.98
N GLY A 744 -22.78 -42.98 21.83
CA GLY A 744 -22.34 -42.18 22.94
C GLY A 744 -21.56 -40.94 22.47
N ALA A 745 -20.72 -41.08 21.44
CA ALA A 745 -20.01 -39.96 20.83
C ALA A 745 -20.99 -39.03 20.09
N LEU A 746 -21.92 -39.57 19.30
CA LEU A 746 -22.94 -38.78 18.60
C LEU A 746 -23.78 -37.97 19.60
N ARG A 747 -24.21 -38.56 20.70
CA ARG A 747 -24.96 -37.88 21.76
C ARG A 747 -24.13 -36.75 22.39
N ARG A 748 -22.88 -37.00 22.76
CA ARG A 748 -22.00 -35.98 23.34
C ARG A 748 -21.74 -34.83 22.37
N HIS A 749 -21.61 -35.11 21.08
CA HIS A 749 -21.39 -34.08 20.06
C HIS A 749 -22.57 -33.11 19.98
N TYR A 750 -23.80 -33.59 20.04
CA TYR A 750 -24.99 -32.75 19.94
C TYR A 750 -25.61 -32.37 21.30
N GLN A 751 -24.95 -32.70 22.40
CA GLN A 751 -25.46 -32.44 23.75
C GLN A 751 -25.68 -30.95 24.02
N GLY A 752 -26.86 -30.59 24.50
CA GLY A 752 -27.22 -29.21 24.85
C GLY A 752 -27.76 -28.34 23.70
N TRP A 753 -27.84 -28.90 22.48
CA TRP A 753 -28.48 -28.20 21.36
C TRP A 753 -29.40 -29.05 20.49
N LEU A 754 -29.13 -30.33 20.26
CA LEU A 754 -30.00 -31.27 19.56
C LEU A 754 -30.28 -32.54 20.37
N THR A 755 -29.43 -32.87 21.33
CA THR A 755 -29.59 -34.09 22.14
C THR A 755 -29.53 -33.77 23.64
N THR A 756 -30.11 -34.69 24.43
CA THR A 756 -30.11 -34.72 25.88
C THR A 756 -29.42 -35.99 26.39
N ASP A 757 -29.18 -36.11 27.68
CA ASP A 757 -28.62 -37.33 28.28
C ASP A 757 -29.51 -38.56 28.13
N ALA A 758 -30.78 -38.37 27.82
CA ALA A 758 -31.75 -39.47 27.64
C ALA A 758 -31.78 -40.06 26.22
N ASP A 759 -31.11 -39.40 25.25
CA ASP A 759 -31.18 -39.79 23.85
C ASP A 759 -30.17 -40.91 23.51
N PHE A 760 -30.49 -41.71 22.50
CA PHE A 760 -29.65 -42.75 21.91
C PHE A 760 -29.16 -43.83 22.90
N HIS A 761 -30.01 -44.20 23.85
CA HIS A 761 -29.81 -45.38 24.69
C HIS A 761 -30.49 -46.59 24.06
N TYR A 762 -29.96 -47.11 22.97
CA TYR A 762 -30.45 -48.25 22.26
C TYR A 762 -29.88 -49.54 22.81
N THR A 763 -30.70 -50.60 22.85
CA THR A 763 -30.27 -51.97 23.16
C THR A 763 -30.03 -52.73 21.88
N VAL A 764 -29.32 -53.86 21.95
CA VAL A 764 -29.06 -54.74 20.79
C VAL A 764 -30.33 -55.16 20.06
N ALA A 765 -31.46 -55.28 20.78
CA ALA A 765 -32.77 -55.60 20.20
C ALA A 765 -33.35 -54.47 19.32
N ASP A 766 -32.92 -53.21 19.52
CA ASP A 766 -33.39 -52.06 18.79
C ASP A 766 -32.61 -51.85 17.46
N TYR A 767 -31.43 -52.44 17.34
CA TYR A 767 -30.53 -52.23 16.22
C TYR A 767 -31.10 -52.60 14.85
N ASP A 768 -31.93 -53.65 14.79
CA ASP A 768 -32.55 -54.11 13.50
C ASP A 768 -33.43 -53.00 12.87
N SER A 769 -34.05 -52.17 13.70
CA SER A 769 -34.94 -51.09 13.24
C SER A 769 -34.21 -49.78 12.92
N LEU A 770 -32.92 -49.64 13.31
CA LEU A 770 -32.17 -48.40 13.16
C LEU A 770 -31.45 -48.32 11.81
N SER A 771 -31.45 -47.12 11.23
CA SER A 771 -30.62 -46.78 10.07
C SER A 771 -29.93 -45.44 10.30
N VAL A 772 -28.76 -45.26 9.73
CA VAL A 772 -28.04 -43.99 9.80
C VAL A 772 -28.90 -42.83 9.31
N GLN A 773 -29.64 -43.05 8.20
CA GLN A 773 -30.56 -42.07 7.66
C GLN A 773 -31.72 -41.75 8.61
N GLY A 774 -32.31 -42.76 9.25
CA GLY A 774 -33.42 -42.56 10.20
C GLY A 774 -33.00 -41.77 11.45
N ILE A 775 -31.72 -41.94 11.92
CA ILE A 775 -31.17 -41.17 13.01
C ILE A 775 -30.89 -39.73 12.54
N ALA A 776 -30.39 -39.57 11.33
CA ALA A 776 -30.14 -38.25 10.75
C ALA A 776 -31.46 -37.48 10.54
N ASP A 777 -32.51 -38.14 10.06
CA ASP A 777 -33.84 -37.54 9.88
C ASP A 777 -34.45 -37.12 11.23
N LEU A 778 -34.34 -37.96 12.27
CA LEU A 778 -34.80 -37.63 13.62
C LEU A 778 -34.11 -36.38 14.19
N LEU A 779 -32.78 -36.27 14.03
CA LEU A 779 -32.03 -35.10 14.47
C LEU A 779 -32.39 -33.84 13.67
N TYR A 780 -32.59 -34.00 12.36
CA TYR A 780 -32.98 -32.92 11.49
C TYR A 780 -34.38 -32.39 11.82
N ASP A 781 -35.35 -33.26 11.97
CA ASP A 781 -36.72 -32.87 12.33
C ASP A 781 -36.74 -32.14 13.67
N ARG A 782 -36.00 -32.63 14.67
CA ARG A 782 -35.85 -31.96 15.96
C ARG A 782 -35.22 -30.56 15.81
N GLY A 783 -34.20 -30.42 14.98
CA GLY A 783 -33.56 -29.11 14.68
C GLY A 783 -34.55 -28.16 14.01
N MET A 784 -35.34 -28.67 13.05
CA MET A 784 -36.37 -27.87 12.38
C MET A 784 -37.52 -27.48 13.32
N ASP A 785 -37.93 -28.35 14.26
CA ASP A 785 -38.93 -28.01 15.27
C ASP A 785 -38.47 -26.86 16.16
N ILE A 786 -37.18 -26.87 16.59
CA ILE A 786 -36.58 -25.77 17.38
C ILE A 786 -36.58 -24.46 16.57
N LEU A 787 -36.20 -24.51 15.28
CA LEU A 787 -36.17 -23.32 14.41
C LEU A 787 -37.58 -22.77 14.19
N ASN A 788 -38.57 -23.65 13.90
CA ASN A 788 -39.96 -23.28 13.69
C ASN A 788 -40.58 -22.65 14.94
N ASP A 789 -40.29 -23.22 16.12
CA ASP A 789 -40.76 -22.68 17.41
C ASP A 789 -40.15 -21.30 17.67
N LYS A 790 -38.86 -21.10 17.36
CA LYS A 790 -38.21 -19.79 17.43
C LYS A 790 -38.81 -18.78 16.46
N GLU A 791 -39.09 -19.21 15.22
CA GLU A 791 -39.71 -18.32 14.23
C GLU A 791 -41.13 -17.92 14.64
N GLN A 792 -41.89 -18.82 15.24
CA GLN A 792 -43.21 -18.49 15.80
C GLN A 792 -43.10 -17.52 16.99
N ARG A 793 -42.08 -17.66 17.86
CA ARG A 793 -41.90 -16.80 19.03
C ARG A 793 -41.39 -15.43 18.68
N TYR A 794 -40.46 -15.33 17.74
CA TYR A 794 -39.74 -14.06 17.41
C TYR A 794 -40.31 -13.36 16.19
N GLY A 795 -40.99 -14.06 15.32
CA GLY A 795 -41.45 -13.59 14.00
C GLY A 795 -40.34 -13.70 12.92
N SER A 796 -40.79 -13.87 11.67
CA SER A 796 -39.88 -14.15 10.54
C SER A 796 -38.82 -13.05 10.33
N GLN A 797 -39.17 -11.77 10.53
CA GLN A 797 -38.22 -10.70 10.31
C GLN A 797 -37.01 -10.76 11.28
N LEU A 798 -37.29 -10.98 12.57
CA LEU A 798 -36.23 -11.08 13.57
C LEU A 798 -35.43 -12.38 13.39
N MET A 799 -36.12 -13.48 12.99
CA MET A 799 -35.44 -14.75 12.71
C MET A 799 -34.45 -14.63 11.58
N ARG A 800 -34.82 -14.02 10.44
CA ARG A 800 -33.86 -13.71 9.33
C ARG A 800 -32.68 -12.90 9.78
N GLU A 801 -32.85 -11.91 10.67
CA GLU A 801 -31.76 -11.13 11.20
C GLU A 801 -30.86 -11.94 12.16
N LEU A 802 -31.44 -12.84 12.98
CA LEU A 802 -30.67 -13.76 13.83
C LEU A 802 -29.78 -14.71 13.01
N GLU A 803 -30.34 -15.29 11.94
CA GLU A 803 -29.60 -16.13 11.00
C GLU A 803 -28.39 -15.39 10.43
N ARG A 804 -28.58 -14.14 9.97
CA ARG A 804 -27.50 -13.29 9.46
C ARG A 804 -26.45 -13.00 10.51
N ILE A 805 -26.86 -12.66 11.74
CA ILE A 805 -25.93 -12.39 12.85
C ILE A 805 -25.09 -13.63 13.17
N CYS A 806 -25.74 -14.79 13.29
CA CYS A 806 -25.06 -16.04 13.61
C CYS A 806 -24.05 -16.41 12.54
N LEU A 807 -24.45 -16.36 11.27
CA LEU A 807 -23.59 -16.72 10.15
C LEU A 807 -22.40 -15.76 10.02
N LEU A 808 -22.62 -14.43 10.02
CA LEU A 808 -21.56 -13.45 9.93
C LEU A 808 -20.53 -13.58 11.06
N LYS A 809 -21.02 -13.78 12.30
CA LYS A 809 -20.14 -13.89 13.45
C LYS A 809 -19.25 -15.14 13.39
N CYS A 810 -19.81 -16.26 12.95
CA CYS A 810 -19.04 -17.49 12.79
C CYS A 810 -18.08 -17.42 11.62
N VAL A 811 -18.52 -16.91 10.47
CA VAL A 811 -17.67 -16.71 9.28
C VAL A 811 -16.50 -15.81 9.61
N ASP A 812 -16.74 -14.63 10.18
CA ASP A 812 -15.68 -13.67 10.48
C ASP A 812 -14.64 -14.24 11.45
N ARG A 813 -15.08 -14.97 12.48
CA ARG A 813 -14.17 -15.58 13.44
C ARG A 813 -13.33 -16.68 12.82
N GLN A 814 -13.96 -17.64 12.17
CA GLN A 814 -13.27 -18.79 11.58
C GLN A 814 -12.35 -18.38 10.43
N TRP A 815 -12.76 -17.38 9.64
CA TRP A 815 -11.93 -16.84 8.56
C TRP A 815 -10.65 -16.14 9.09
N MET A 816 -10.76 -15.34 10.15
CA MET A 816 -9.58 -14.72 10.78
C MET A 816 -8.63 -15.76 11.37
N ASP A 817 -9.15 -16.81 12.00
CA ASP A 817 -8.34 -17.91 12.51
C ASP A 817 -7.68 -18.69 11.37
N HIS A 818 -8.39 -18.88 10.27
CA HIS A 818 -7.86 -19.56 9.08
C HIS A 818 -6.73 -18.78 8.39
N ILE A 819 -6.85 -17.45 8.25
CA ILE A 819 -5.76 -16.60 7.70
C ILE A 819 -4.49 -16.80 8.53
N ASP A 820 -4.61 -16.80 9.85
CA ASP A 820 -3.47 -16.98 10.75
C ASP A 820 -2.85 -18.39 10.62
N ASN A 821 -3.68 -19.41 10.56
CA ASN A 821 -3.23 -20.80 10.35
C ASN A 821 -2.52 -20.98 8.99
N MET A 822 -3.03 -20.36 7.93
CA MET A 822 -2.41 -20.39 6.60
C MET A 822 -1.07 -19.65 6.57
N ASP A 823 -0.92 -18.55 7.32
CA ASP A 823 0.37 -17.88 7.48
C ASP A 823 1.38 -18.77 8.22
N GLN A 824 0.96 -19.47 9.27
CA GLN A 824 1.80 -20.44 9.98
C GLN A 824 2.22 -21.62 9.07
N LEU A 825 1.28 -22.16 8.30
CA LEU A 825 1.56 -23.20 7.31
C LEU A 825 2.61 -22.74 6.30
N ARG A 826 2.49 -21.50 5.79
CA ARG A 826 3.45 -20.92 4.82
C ARG A 826 4.87 -20.87 5.37
N GLN A 827 5.05 -20.56 6.65
CA GLN A 827 6.38 -20.51 7.28
C GLN A 827 7.01 -21.89 7.39
N GLY A 828 6.23 -22.93 7.71
CA GLY A 828 6.72 -24.31 7.86
C GLY A 828 6.88 -25.09 6.57
N ILE A 829 6.10 -24.77 5.54
CA ILE A 829 6.00 -25.60 4.33
C ILE A 829 7.28 -25.66 3.48
N ALA A 830 8.13 -24.61 3.59
CA ALA A 830 9.40 -24.55 2.86
C ALA A 830 10.35 -25.71 3.21
N LEU A 831 10.26 -26.27 4.41
CA LEU A 831 11.06 -27.41 4.87
C LEU A 831 10.76 -28.69 4.07
N ARG A 832 9.57 -28.80 3.46
CA ARG A 832 9.23 -29.97 2.63
C ARG A 832 9.99 -30.02 1.30
N GLY A 833 10.57 -28.90 0.87
CA GLY A 833 11.48 -28.84 -0.27
C GLY A 833 12.68 -29.76 -0.12
N TYR A 834 13.15 -30.04 1.09
CA TYR A 834 14.20 -31.03 1.36
C TYR A 834 13.74 -32.44 1.04
N GLY A 835 12.45 -32.73 1.07
CA GLY A 835 11.85 -34.00 0.65
C GLY A 835 11.54 -34.09 -0.84
N GLN A 836 12.09 -33.21 -1.67
CA GLN A 836 11.85 -33.13 -3.12
C GLN A 836 10.39 -32.89 -3.53
N LYS A 837 9.58 -32.32 -2.63
CA LYS A 837 8.22 -31.88 -2.90
C LYS A 837 8.19 -30.39 -3.21
N ASP A 838 7.33 -29.97 -4.14
CA ASP A 838 7.12 -28.54 -4.42
C ASP A 838 6.35 -27.89 -3.25
N PRO A 839 6.95 -26.96 -2.51
CA PRO A 839 6.31 -26.34 -1.36
C PRO A 839 4.97 -25.64 -1.70
N VAL A 840 4.82 -25.09 -2.91
CA VAL A 840 3.58 -24.41 -3.33
C VAL A 840 2.45 -25.42 -3.55
N VAL A 841 2.79 -26.60 -4.09
CA VAL A 841 1.80 -27.69 -4.30
C VAL A 841 1.34 -28.24 -2.96
N GLU A 842 2.27 -28.51 -2.04
CA GLU A 842 1.94 -28.97 -0.67
C GLU A 842 1.11 -27.93 0.08
N TYR A 843 1.48 -26.64 -0.01
CA TYR A 843 0.70 -25.54 0.58
C TYR A 843 -0.73 -25.49 0.05
N ARG A 844 -0.91 -25.74 -1.26
CA ARG A 844 -2.24 -25.79 -1.87
C ARG A 844 -3.05 -26.96 -1.31
N ILE A 845 -2.47 -28.16 -1.26
CA ILE A 845 -3.18 -29.37 -0.78
C ILE A 845 -3.60 -29.19 0.67
N GLU A 846 -2.66 -28.86 1.57
CA GLU A 846 -2.98 -28.69 3.00
C GLU A 846 -3.90 -27.48 3.23
N GLY A 847 -3.70 -26.39 2.47
CA GLY A 847 -4.56 -25.23 2.55
C GLY A 847 -6.01 -25.50 2.13
N PHE A 848 -6.27 -26.41 1.19
CA PHE A 848 -7.61 -26.84 0.86
C PHE A 848 -8.22 -27.71 1.98
N ASP A 849 -7.45 -28.65 2.53
CA ASP A 849 -7.92 -29.47 3.65
C ASP A 849 -8.28 -28.61 4.87
N MET A 850 -7.45 -27.60 5.18
CA MET A 850 -7.72 -26.64 6.25
C MET A 850 -8.94 -25.76 5.95
N PHE A 851 -9.14 -25.38 4.69
CA PHE A 851 -10.29 -24.59 4.28
C PHE A 851 -11.60 -25.37 4.41
N ASP A 852 -11.62 -26.65 4.00
CA ASP A 852 -12.78 -27.52 4.15
C ASP A 852 -13.12 -27.72 5.62
N GLN A 853 -12.13 -27.95 6.48
CA GLN A 853 -12.33 -28.02 7.94
C GLN A 853 -12.90 -26.73 8.52
N MET A 854 -12.41 -25.57 8.04
CA MET A 854 -12.97 -24.28 8.44
C MET A 854 -14.43 -24.12 8.01
N VAL A 855 -14.79 -24.50 6.79
CA VAL A 855 -16.17 -24.44 6.29
C VAL A 855 -17.09 -25.33 7.13
N ASP A 856 -16.66 -26.54 7.47
CA ASP A 856 -17.40 -27.43 8.37
C ASP A 856 -17.56 -26.83 9.77
N SER A 857 -16.53 -26.18 10.30
CA SER A 857 -16.59 -25.48 11.58
C SER A 857 -17.54 -24.26 11.54
N ILE A 858 -17.61 -23.55 10.40
CA ILE A 858 -18.59 -22.47 10.19
C ILE A 858 -19.99 -23.02 10.22
N ARG A 859 -20.26 -24.12 9.50
CA ARG A 859 -21.57 -24.79 9.47
C ARG A 859 -22.02 -25.19 10.88
N GLU A 860 -21.19 -25.95 11.59
CA GLU A 860 -21.50 -26.42 12.95
C GLU A 860 -21.71 -25.23 13.91
N SER A 861 -20.79 -24.29 13.95
CA SER A 861 -20.85 -23.16 14.87
C SER A 861 -22.05 -22.25 14.59
N SER A 862 -22.42 -22.04 13.32
CA SER A 862 -23.55 -21.19 12.93
C SER A 862 -24.88 -21.83 13.36
N ILE A 863 -25.07 -23.13 13.08
CA ILE A 863 -26.27 -23.85 13.46
C ILE A 863 -26.35 -23.97 14.98
N LYS A 864 -25.29 -24.37 15.65
CA LYS A 864 -25.25 -24.46 17.12
C LYS A 864 -25.61 -23.13 17.77
N MET A 865 -25.04 -22.02 17.26
CA MET A 865 -25.35 -20.66 17.76
C MET A 865 -26.82 -20.32 17.51
N LEU A 866 -27.38 -20.61 16.32
CA LEU A 866 -28.75 -20.30 15.96
C LEU A 866 -29.74 -21.11 16.81
N LEU A 867 -29.47 -22.40 17.06
CA LEU A 867 -30.32 -23.29 17.88
C LEU A 867 -30.24 -22.96 19.37
N THR A 868 -29.13 -22.39 19.87
CA THR A 868 -28.95 -22.08 21.31
C THR A 868 -29.22 -20.63 21.68
N ILE A 869 -29.16 -19.68 20.74
CA ILE A 869 -29.37 -18.25 21.03
C ILE A 869 -30.78 -17.98 21.54
N GLU A 870 -30.89 -17.21 22.62
CA GLU A 870 -32.15 -16.69 23.13
C GLU A 870 -32.12 -15.16 23.22
N VAL A 871 -33.17 -14.54 22.68
CA VAL A 871 -33.33 -13.08 22.75
C VAL A 871 -33.97 -12.72 24.09
N ARG A 872 -33.21 -12.10 24.99
CA ARG A 872 -33.68 -11.61 26.28
C ARG A 872 -34.26 -10.21 26.13
N GLY A 873 -35.54 -10.06 26.41
CA GLY A 873 -36.20 -8.73 26.52
C GLY A 873 -37.44 -8.61 25.63
N ALA A 874 -38.53 -8.11 26.18
CA ALA A 874 -39.81 -7.85 25.50
C ALA A 874 -39.75 -6.55 24.65
N GLY A 875 -38.74 -6.39 23.82
CA GLY A 875 -38.60 -5.25 22.92
C GLY A 875 -38.31 -5.73 21.51
N THR A 876 -39.08 -5.26 20.56
CA THR A 876 -39.03 -5.54 19.14
C THR A 876 -37.75 -5.07 18.41
N ALA A 877 -36.69 -4.70 19.10
CA ALA A 877 -35.45 -4.26 18.49
C ALA A 877 -34.52 -5.47 18.26
N ALA A 878 -34.16 -5.68 17.00
CA ALA A 878 -33.18 -6.70 16.62
C ALA A 878 -31.84 -6.45 17.35
N PRO A 879 -31.14 -7.51 17.81
CA PRO A 879 -29.82 -7.39 18.37
C PRO A 879 -28.87 -6.75 17.33
N LYS A 880 -28.01 -5.86 17.80
CA LYS A 880 -27.02 -5.21 16.92
C LYS A 880 -25.94 -6.21 16.52
N ARG A 881 -25.57 -6.17 15.25
CA ARG A 881 -24.41 -6.92 14.76
C ARG A 881 -23.14 -6.31 15.33
N GLU A 882 -22.32 -7.12 15.95
CA GLU A 882 -21.02 -6.68 16.52
C GLU A 882 -19.88 -7.26 15.71
N GLN A 883 -18.87 -6.46 15.47
CA GLN A 883 -17.64 -6.87 14.81
C GLN A 883 -16.85 -7.79 15.75
N VAL A 884 -16.39 -8.93 15.24
CA VAL A 884 -15.70 -9.98 16.03
C VAL A 884 -14.35 -9.49 16.54
N ALA A 885 -13.62 -8.72 15.73
CA ALA A 885 -12.36 -8.12 16.11
C ALA A 885 -12.29 -6.67 15.65
N LYS A 886 -11.64 -5.83 16.45
CA LYS A 886 -11.39 -4.43 16.08
C LYS A 886 -9.96 -4.28 15.58
N PRO A 887 -9.75 -3.72 14.39
CA PRO A 887 -8.41 -3.40 13.90
C PRO A 887 -7.68 -2.45 14.85
N THR A 888 -6.37 -2.64 14.96
CA THR A 888 -5.47 -1.75 15.71
C THR A 888 -4.58 -1.01 14.69
N GLY A 889 -4.70 0.32 14.62
CA GLY A 889 -3.90 1.17 13.71
C GLY A 889 -4.68 2.39 13.24
N GLU A 890 -3.97 3.43 12.82
CA GLU A 890 -4.54 4.71 12.36
C GLU A 890 -5.27 4.65 11.00
N GLY A 891 -5.55 3.52 10.45
CA GLY A 891 -6.30 3.36 9.20
C GLY A 891 -7.77 2.98 9.37
N PHE A 892 -8.22 2.72 10.60
CA PHE A 892 -9.59 2.28 10.85
C PHE A 892 -10.45 3.39 11.45
N VAL A 893 -11.37 3.91 10.65
CA VAL A 893 -12.48 4.74 11.15
C VAL A 893 -13.72 3.84 11.20
N PRO A 894 -14.22 3.46 12.41
CA PRO A 894 -15.48 2.73 12.49
C PRO A 894 -16.58 3.59 11.89
N GLY A 895 -17.31 3.05 10.93
CA GLY A 895 -18.50 3.69 10.43
C GLY A 895 -19.45 4.00 11.59
N ASN A 896 -19.71 5.27 11.84
CA ASN A 896 -20.68 5.73 12.84
C ASN A 896 -22.10 5.37 12.38
N GLY A 897 -22.47 4.11 12.59
CA GLY A 897 -23.85 3.67 12.46
C GLY A 897 -24.58 3.74 13.80
N ALA A 898 -24.79 4.96 14.33
CA ALA A 898 -25.80 5.20 15.33
C ALA A 898 -26.41 6.58 15.10
N PRO A 899 -27.68 6.70 14.68
CA PRO A 899 -28.37 7.97 14.73
C PRO A 899 -28.68 8.30 16.19
N GLY A 900 -28.09 9.37 16.70
CA GLY A 900 -28.56 10.07 17.87
C GLY A 900 -28.04 9.65 19.24
N ALA A 901 -26.79 9.90 19.51
CA ALA A 901 -26.37 10.32 20.84
C ALA A 901 -25.89 11.77 20.72
N LYS A 902 -26.72 12.71 21.18
CA LYS A 902 -26.34 14.10 21.39
C LYS A 902 -25.05 14.12 22.20
N GLY A 903 -24.05 14.87 21.70
CA GLY A 903 -22.72 14.93 22.26
C GLY A 903 -22.73 15.14 23.78
N ALA A 904 -22.09 14.20 24.46
CA ALA A 904 -21.57 14.48 25.78
C ALA A 904 -20.47 15.54 25.60
N PRO A 905 -20.43 16.58 26.47
CA PRO A 905 -19.42 17.61 26.38
C PRO A 905 -18.03 16.97 26.49
N LYS A 906 -17.11 17.38 25.60
CA LYS A 906 -15.68 17.01 25.64
C LYS A 906 -15.20 17.20 27.09
N GLY A 907 -14.95 16.09 27.78
CA GLY A 907 -14.38 16.11 29.11
C GLY A 907 -13.06 16.87 29.07
N GLN A 908 -12.97 17.92 29.85
CA GLN A 908 -11.67 18.55 30.10
C GLN A 908 -10.66 17.48 30.56
N PRO A 909 -9.38 17.62 30.26
CA PRO A 909 -8.38 16.66 30.70
C PRO A 909 -8.47 16.51 32.21
N ILE A 910 -8.66 15.27 32.67
CA ILE A 910 -8.71 14.95 34.10
C ILE A 910 -7.35 15.36 34.68
N ARG A 911 -7.32 16.47 35.37
CA ARG A 911 -6.20 16.83 36.25
C ARG A 911 -6.15 15.78 37.35
N VAL A 912 -5.20 14.86 37.26
CA VAL A 912 -4.87 13.97 38.38
C VAL A 912 -4.26 14.85 39.48
N ILE A 913 -5.07 15.20 40.45
CA ILE A 913 -4.61 15.90 41.67
C ILE A 913 -3.82 14.86 42.46
N LYS A 914 -2.49 14.97 42.48
CA LYS A 914 -1.65 14.18 43.39
C LYS A 914 -1.94 14.63 44.81
N ILE A 915 -2.74 13.84 45.53
CA ILE A 915 -3.06 14.09 46.94
C ILE A 915 -1.93 13.51 47.77
N GLY A 916 -1.30 14.35 48.56
CA GLY A 916 -0.24 13.94 49.49
C GLY A 916 -0.81 13.14 50.67
N ARG A 917 -0.03 12.22 51.24
CA ARG A 917 -0.44 11.36 52.39
C ARG A 917 -1.01 12.13 53.58
N ASN A 918 -0.63 13.40 53.76
CA ASN A 918 -1.06 14.25 54.87
C ASN A 918 -2.13 15.27 54.49
N ASP A 919 -2.55 15.35 53.21
CA ASP A 919 -3.59 16.28 52.76
C ASP A 919 -4.98 15.78 53.19
N PRO A 920 -5.96 16.67 53.36
CA PRO A 920 -7.31 16.29 53.67
C PRO A 920 -7.94 15.46 52.54
N CYS A 921 -8.67 14.41 52.89
CA CYS A 921 -9.34 13.57 51.89
C CYS A 921 -10.46 14.33 51.18
N PRO A 922 -10.57 14.24 49.84
CA PRO A 922 -11.60 14.91 49.09
C PRO A 922 -13.04 14.50 49.41
N CYS A 923 -13.23 13.42 50.18
CA CYS A 923 -14.58 12.97 50.60
C CYS A 923 -15.29 13.93 51.58
N GLY A 924 -14.65 15.01 52.01
CA GLY A 924 -15.22 15.98 52.92
C GLY A 924 -15.24 15.58 54.43
N SER A 925 -14.62 14.43 54.77
CA SER A 925 -14.58 13.94 56.14
C SER A 925 -13.65 14.71 57.10
N GLY A 926 -12.85 15.65 56.60
CA GLY A 926 -11.87 16.40 57.37
C GLY A 926 -10.66 15.56 57.79
N LEU A 927 -10.62 14.26 57.52
CA LEU A 927 -9.51 13.35 57.81
C LEU A 927 -8.40 13.46 56.78
N LYS A 928 -7.17 13.31 57.23
CA LYS A 928 -6.01 13.20 56.32
C LYS A 928 -6.13 11.96 55.47
N TRP A 929 -5.67 12.04 54.18
CA TRP A 929 -5.74 10.94 53.22
C TRP A 929 -5.36 9.60 53.77
N LYS A 930 -4.25 9.50 54.47
CA LYS A 930 -3.75 8.24 55.12
C LYS A 930 -4.61 7.69 56.25
N LYS A 931 -5.59 8.46 56.75
CA LYS A 931 -6.47 8.06 57.87
C LYS A 931 -7.93 7.94 57.48
N CYS A 932 -8.24 8.21 56.23
CA CYS A 932 -9.59 8.13 55.72
C CYS A 932 -9.87 6.75 55.10
N THR A 933 -10.99 6.13 55.41
CA THR A 933 -11.43 4.81 54.90
C THR A 933 -12.66 4.93 54.00
N CYS A 934 -12.87 6.07 53.35
CA CYS A 934 -14.03 6.25 52.48
C CYS A 934 -13.96 5.33 51.25
N ALA A 935 -15.02 4.59 50.95
CA ALA A 935 -15.08 3.65 49.82
C ALA A 935 -14.97 4.35 48.44
N GLN A 936 -15.26 5.65 48.35
CA GLN A 936 -15.24 6.43 47.12
C GLN A 936 -13.82 6.70 46.59
N TYR A 937 -12.86 6.89 47.51
CA TYR A 937 -11.47 7.21 47.13
C TYR A 937 -10.44 6.19 47.66
N HIS A 938 -10.84 5.24 48.52
CA HIS A 938 -10.04 4.13 49.05
C HIS A 938 -10.81 2.82 48.86
N PRO A 939 -10.98 2.31 47.62
CA PRO A 939 -11.81 1.12 47.39
C PRO A 939 -11.25 -0.18 48.00
N ASN A 940 -9.98 -0.22 48.44
CA ASN A 940 -9.34 -1.42 48.99
C ASN A 940 -8.97 -1.33 50.46
N GLY A 941 -9.56 -0.39 51.27
CA GLY A 941 -9.22 -0.25 52.66
C GLY A 941 -7.77 0.22 52.88
N SER A 942 -7.51 1.01 53.94
CA SER A 942 -6.15 1.47 54.26
C SER A 942 -5.27 0.30 54.72
N ASP A 943 -4.50 -0.31 53.82
CA ASP A 943 -3.38 -1.13 54.20
C ASP A 943 -2.24 -0.24 54.70
N GLY A 944 -2.12 -0.17 56.04
CA GLY A 944 -0.92 0.24 56.69
C GLY A 944 0.09 -0.87 56.62
N GLY A 945 0.99 -0.81 55.67
CA GLY A 945 2.16 -1.71 55.52
C GLY A 945 3.36 -0.88 55.06
N GLU A 946 4.35 -0.83 55.98
CA GLU A 946 5.70 -0.33 55.73
C GLU A 946 6.33 -1.10 54.56
N GLN A 947 6.78 -0.40 53.52
CA GLN A 947 8.15 -0.43 52.94
C GLN A 947 8.31 0.66 51.89
#